data_18854698a8fdc1ccf8f0f8c0f237c66a
#
_entry.id   18854698a8fdc1ccf8f0f8c0f237c66a
#
_cell.length_a   1.000
_cell.length_b   1.000
_cell.length_c   1.000
_cell.angle_alpha   90.00
_cell.angle_beta   90.00
_cell.angle_gamma   90.00
#
_symmetry.space_group_name_H-M   'P 1'
#
loop_
_entity.id
_entity.type
_entity.pdbx_description
1 polymer ?
#
loop_
_entity_poly.entity_id
_entity_poly.type
_entity_poly.pdbx_seq_one_letter_code
_entity_poly.pdbx_strand_id
1 'polypeptide(L)'
;MNRRLSIGGITMALAVAWLVAGCGGGDDAPRFVAVPPAASQPEPGPGGGNGPGAAPAPRILVVSNRADLVSGGDALVEIQWPEGVDPATAKIALDDVDIAKAFARRPNGRYMGLVTGLKVGDNTLAAGLPSGSARITITNHPIGGPVFSGAQMQPWICATRTAKAVTVKGNAGSAPASATATTKASGLEGDPVDDQCNAATLYTYYYRKASAPTSCTFGITGGNACYTQYDPASMPADSEIADFTNDRGDTAKDLIRVERGTINRTIYALAAPFDPRDTSMPWAPPKGWNGKLVWQFGASTGFSRFQSGPTRSLFDASGGLGLQRGFMVAIASLTDHGTNANDVLGAETMMMVKELIAEKYGRIRYTIGDGCSGGSIKQASIASAYPGLLDGIQPQCTYADAFTPIIELADCGELQANYYANDPSGQALTAAQRAAINGHTSTGFCAAWISSFLPALNPSRAQNCGFPANFPLVYDRTANPKGLRCAGAEHAMSQLGSFVGDDGIERGNGVIDNQGVQYGLGALRDGALSAEEFVRLNEGVGGYDGDLVWQARRTNARRESIGIHYQAGFVSDGRQLAKVPIIDLRGNQAATGDIHANWRAYSVRDRLDRDAGGHGNQLIWKFNSSSGSSAPGAALARKAFVTMDAWLAAIEADTSANPIEAKVLSNRPAAAVDFCIASNGANDADLATTVGLEDAACPVKQQSSPRQVAGGPRAENVYKCQLKPLALGDAAYGGARFTDDQKARLAAVFPDGVCDWDKPGVGQVPVTPWLSFAAGPGGRPLGTAPVSVAAP
;
A
#
# COMPACT_ATOMS: atom_id res chain seq x y z
N MET A 1 -36.76 30.75 -7.59
CA MET A 1 -35.50 31.51 -7.66
C MET A 1 -34.37 30.51 -7.46
N ASN A 2 -33.84 30.03 -8.57
CA ASN A 2 -32.77 29.01 -8.62
C ASN A 2 -31.41 29.70 -8.54
N ARG A 3 -30.60 29.35 -7.56
CA ARG A 3 -29.16 29.59 -7.59
C ARG A 3 -28.44 28.27 -7.75
N ARG A 4 -27.88 28.06 -8.92
CA ARG A 4 -26.88 27.03 -9.20
C ARG A 4 -25.53 27.50 -8.64
N LEU A 5 -24.91 26.69 -7.80
CA LEU A 5 -23.48 26.84 -7.44
C LEU A 5 -22.68 26.04 -8.47
N SER A 6 -21.85 26.73 -9.23
CA SER A 6 -20.84 26.16 -10.09
C SER A 6 -19.56 25.92 -9.26
N ILE A 7 -19.08 24.69 -9.23
CA ILE A 7 -17.77 24.36 -8.66
C ILE A 7 -16.73 24.66 -9.73
N GLY A 8 -15.95 25.71 -9.54
CA GLY A 8 -14.80 26.05 -10.36
C GLY A 8 -13.60 25.18 -9.98
N GLY A 9 -13.07 24.42 -10.93
CA GLY A 9 -11.80 23.72 -10.77
C GLY A 9 -10.62 24.69 -10.77
N ILE A 10 -9.77 24.62 -9.77
CA ILE A 10 -8.52 25.38 -9.72
C ILE A 10 -7.41 24.49 -10.29
N THR A 11 -6.89 24.88 -11.45
CA THR A 11 -5.70 24.31 -12.07
C THR A 11 -4.49 25.10 -11.59
N MET A 12 -3.55 24.49 -10.91
CA MET A 12 -2.30 25.11 -10.47
C MET A 12 -1.18 24.79 -11.47
N ALA A 13 -0.59 25.82 -12.05
CA ALA A 13 0.59 25.73 -12.92
C ALA A 13 1.88 25.88 -12.10
N LEU A 14 2.86 24.99 -12.30
CA LEU A 14 4.21 25.07 -11.69
C LEU A 14 5.27 25.32 -12.78
N ALA A 15 6.11 26.29 -12.52
CA ALA A 15 7.30 26.62 -13.34
C ALA A 15 8.56 26.08 -12.67
N VAL A 16 9.46 25.45 -13.44
CA VAL A 16 10.75 24.90 -12.96
C VAL A 16 11.91 25.47 -13.80
N ALA A 17 12.91 26.01 -13.14
CA ALA A 17 14.17 26.48 -13.77
C ALA A 17 15.35 25.54 -13.41
N TRP A 18 16.26 25.32 -14.37
CA TRP A 18 17.41 24.42 -14.31
C TRP A 18 18.72 25.09 -13.98
N LEU A 19 19.57 24.41 -13.25
CA LEU A 19 21.03 24.62 -13.27
C LEU A 19 21.76 23.27 -13.24
N VAL A 20 22.61 23.07 -14.24
CA VAL A 20 23.47 21.89 -14.43
C VAL A 20 24.86 22.20 -13.88
N ALA A 21 25.44 21.33 -13.08
CA ALA A 21 26.88 21.27 -12.85
C ALA A 21 27.34 19.82 -12.99
N GLY A 22 28.17 19.57 -14.00
CA GLY A 22 28.76 18.26 -14.25
C GLY A 22 30.10 18.09 -13.54
N CYS A 23 30.47 16.84 -13.28
CA CYS A 23 31.85 16.37 -13.13
C CYS A 23 31.94 14.89 -13.55
N GLY A 24 33.01 14.59 -14.27
CA GLY A 24 33.19 13.45 -15.11
C GLY A 24 33.88 12.22 -14.52
N GLY A 25 33.76 11.18 -15.28
CA GLY A 25 34.73 10.18 -15.72
C GLY A 25 35.28 9.14 -14.75
N GLY A 26 34.97 7.88 -15.03
CA GLY A 26 35.68 6.71 -14.55
C GLY A 26 34.99 5.44 -15.02
N ASP A 27 35.57 4.79 -16.05
CA ASP A 27 35.13 3.49 -16.55
C ASP A 27 35.43 2.39 -15.52
N ASP A 28 34.40 1.88 -14.87
CA ASP A 28 34.38 0.52 -14.32
C ASP A 28 32.96 -0.02 -14.43
N ALA A 29 32.77 -1.03 -15.25
CA ALA A 29 31.49 -1.71 -15.43
C ALA A 29 31.03 -2.31 -14.09
N PRO A 30 29.86 -1.96 -13.56
CA PRO A 30 29.38 -2.52 -12.30
C PRO A 30 29.08 -4.00 -12.47
N ARG A 31 29.76 -4.82 -11.68
CA ARG A 31 29.41 -6.24 -11.51
C ARG A 31 28.02 -6.28 -10.87
N PHE A 32 27.03 -6.75 -11.62
CA PHE A 32 25.66 -6.91 -11.15
C PHE A 32 25.60 -7.88 -9.97
N VAL A 33 25.37 -7.35 -8.79
CA VAL A 33 24.97 -8.14 -7.63
C VAL A 33 23.47 -8.40 -7.72
N ALA A 34 23.10 -9.67 -7.71
CA ALA A 34 21.74 -10.10 -7.80
C ALA A 34 20.99 -9.78 -6.49
N VAL A 35 20.11 -8.78 -6.51
CA VAL A 35 19.08 -8.64 -5.46
C VAL A 35 17.99 -9.68 -5.78
N PRO A 36 17.66 -10.60 -4.86
CA PRO A 36 16.61 -11.59 -5.11
C PRO A 36 15.25 -10.90 -5.26
N PRO A 37 14.37 -11.41 -6.13
CA PRO A 37 12.96 -11.03 -6.07
C PRO A 37 12.38 -11.45 -4.72
N ALA A 38 11.54 -10.59 -4.18
CA ALA A 38 10.70 -10.70 -3.01
C ALA A 38 10.81 -12.00 -2.19
N ALA A 39 11.53 -11.96 -1.16
CA ALA A 39 11.93 -12.87 -0.12
C ALA A 39 13.42 -13.16 -0.22
N SER A 40 14.19 -12.63 0.72
CA SER A 40 15.55 -13.07 0.95
C SER A 40 15.53 -14.59 1.15
N GLN A 41 15.77 -15.33 0.08
CA GLN A 41 16.17 -16.71 0.28
C GLN A 41 17.49 -16.64 1.09
N PRO A 42 17.60 -17.32 2.23
CA PRO A 42 18.91 -17.58 2.76
C PRO A 42 19.67 -18.25 1.62
N GLU A 43 20.84 -17.75 1.28
CA GLU A 43 21.76 -18.54 0.45
C GLU A 43 21.85 -19.90 1.12
N PRO A 44 21.51 -21.00 0.44
CA PRO A 44 21.77 -22.30 0.97
C PRO A 44 23.29 -22.34 1.18
N GLY A 45 23.70 -22.47 2.44
CA GLY A 45 25.10 -22.66 2.78
C GLY A 45 25.72 -23.74 1.88
N PRO A 46 27.03 -23.72 1.64
CA PRO A 46 27.69 -24.74 0.84
C PRO A 46 27.60 -26.06 1.57
N GLY A 47 26.56 -26.85 1.27
CA GLY A 47 26.32 -28.07 2.03
C GLY A 47 25.07 -28.83 1.68
N GLY A 48 24.91 -29.21 0.43
CA GLY A 48 24.26 -30.47 0.05
C GLY A 48 25.31 -31.24 -0.71
N GLY A 49 26.16 -31.99 0.00
CA GLY A 49 27.18 -32.73 -0.62
C GLY A 49 26.60 -33.73 -1.63
N ASN A 50 26.89 -33.55 -2.90
CA ASN A 50 26.88 -34.63 -3.85
C ASN A 50 27.81 -35.69 -3.29
N GLY A 51 27.32 -36.92 -3.08
CA GLY A 51 28.18 -38.04 -2.73
C GLY A 51 29.35 -38.14 -3.75
N PRO A 52 30.48 -38.65 -3.36
CA PRO A 52 31.63 -38.73 -4.22
C PRO A 52 31.29 -39.51 -5.51
N GLY A 53 31.15 -38.79 -6.66
CA GLY A 53 30.87 -39.34 -7.97
C GLY A 53 29.71 -38.79 -8.78
N ALA A 54 28.89 -37.90 -8.23
CA ALA A 54 27.81 -37.26 -9.00
C ALA A 54 28.39 -36.13 -9.87
N ALA A 55 28.14 -36.19 -11.19
CA ALA A 55 28.49 -35.11 -12.10
C ALA A 55 27.74 -33.81 -11.70
N PRO A 56 28.38 -32.63 -11.85
CA PRO A 56 27.76 -31.37 -11.47
C PRO A 56 26.50 -31.11 -12.34
N ALA A 57 25.33 -31.04 -11.69
CA ALA A 57 24.07 -30.75 -12.35
C ALA A 57 23.88 -29.24 -12.55
N PRO A 58 23.16 -28.80 -13.61
CA PRO A 58 22.79 -27.40 -13.77
C PRO A 58 21.84 -26.94 -12.65
N ARG A 59 21.73 -25.62 -12.46
CA ARG A 59 20.77 -25.02 -11.54
C ARG A 59 19.77 -24.20 -12.33
N ILE A 60 18.48 -24.46 -12.11
CA ILE A 60 17.38 -23.73 -12.75
C ILE A 60 16.85 -22.68 -11.78
N LEU A 61 16.74 -21.43 -12.23
CA LEU A 61 16.25 -20.29 -11.44
C LEU A 61 15.09 -19.63 -12.17
N VAL A 62 13.93 -19.56 -11.55
CA VAL A 62 12.84 -18.66 -11.99
C VAL A 62 13.22 -17.27 -11.49
N VAL A 63 13.31 -16.29 -12.40
CA VAL A 63 13.82 -14.94 -12.08
C VAL A 63 12.77 -13.84 -12.20
N SER A 64 11.58 -14.13 -12.70
CA SER A 64 10.45 -13.20 -12.74
C SER A 64 9.66 -13.18 -11.42
N ASN A 65 9.55 -14.34 -10.73
CA ASN A 65 8.87 -14.50 -9.46
C ASN A 65 9.42 -15.72 -8.69
N ARG A 66 8.85 -16.03 -7.51
CA ARG A 66 9.02 -17.36 -6.89
C ARG A 66 8.38 -18.41 -7.79
N ALA A 67 9.00 -19.57 -7.89
CA ALA A 67 8.51 -20.62 -8.78
C ALA A 67 7.08 -21.12 -8.43
N ASP A 68 6.65 -20.97 -7.18
CA ASP A 68 5.31 -21.35 -6.71
C ASP A 68 4.28 -20.19 -6.75
N LEU A 69 4.65 -19.02 -7.27
CA LEU A 69 3.78 -17.83 -7.35
C LEU A 69 3.71 -17.25 -8.77
N VAL A 70 4.12 -18.02 -9.78
CA VAL A 70 4.07 -17.60 -11.20
C VAL A 70 2.60 -17.47 -11.64
N SER A 71 2.31 -16.49 -12.50
CA SER A 71 0.98 -16.22 -13.02
C SER A 71 0.96 -15.90 -14.51
N GLY A 72 -0.17 -16.11 -15.16
CA GLY A 72 -0.36 -15.70 -16.55
C GLY A 72 0.19 -16.65 -17.63
N GLY A 73 0.90 -17.69 -17.25
CA GLY A 73 1.36 -18.73 -18.18
C GLY A 73 2.78 -18.57 -18.70
N ASP A 74 3.50 -17.55 -18.25
CA ASP A 74 4.89 -17.28 -18.65
C ASP A 74 5.81 -17.25 -17.41
N ALA A 75 7.12 -17.51 -17.61
CA ALA A 75 8.14 -17.33 -16.58
C ALA A 75 9.50 -17.01 -17.21
N LEU A 76 10.18 -15.99 -16.72
CA LEU A 76 11.56 -15.73 -17.09
C LEU A 76 12.48 -16.65 -16.28
N VAL A 77 13.30 -17.45 -16.98
CA VAL A 77 14.15 -18.47 -16.35
C VAL A 77 15.59 -18.30 -16.75
N GLU A 78 16.50 -18.49 -15.79
CA GLU A 78 17.93 -18.64 -16.00
C GLU A 78 18.36 -20.07 -15.68
N ILE A 79 19.21 -20.65 -16.51
CA ILE A 79 19.89 -21.93 -16.24
C ILE A 79 21.37 -21.65 -16.03
N GLN A 80 21.85 -21.93 -14.84
CA GLN A 80 23.28 -21.85 -14.49
C GLN A 80 23.93 -23.21 -14.77
N TRP A 81 24.74 -23.26 -15.81
CA TRP A 81 25.49 -24.44 -16.15
C TRP A 81 26.79 -24.54 -15.34
N PRO A 82 27.28 -25.75 -15.04
CA PRO A 82 28.60 -25.94 -14.44
C PRO A 82 29.70 -25.30 -15.30
N GLU A 83 30.79 -24.89 -14.65
CA GLU A 83 31.92 -24.27 -15.34
C GLU A 83 32.52 -25.21 -16.41
N GLY A 84 32.87 -24.66 -17.56
CA GLY A 84 33.45 -25.40 -18.68
C GLY A 84 32.46 -26.23 -19.52
N VAL A 85 31.16 -26.18 -19.18
CA VAL A 85 30.10 -26.90 -19.90
C VAL A 85 29.54 -26.06 -21.04
N ASP A 86 29.50 -26.63 -22.28
CA ASP A 86 28.78 -26.04 -23.40
C ASP A 86 27.31 -26.51 -23.42
N PRO A 87 26.34 -25.58 -23.26
CA PRO A 87 24.91 -25.91 -23.26
C PRO A 87 24.31 -26.19 -24.64
N ALA A 88 25.14 -26.17 -25.76
CA ALA A 88 24.61 -26.32 -27.11
C ALA A 88 23.90 -27.68 -27.34
N THR A 89 24.23 -28.71 -26.56
CA THR A 89 23.60 -30.04 -26.62
C THR A 89 22.61 -30.30 -25.49
N ALA A 90 22.30 -29.25 -24.70
CA ALA A 90 21.41 -29.39 -23.56
C ALA A 90 19.96 -29.72 -23.97
N LYS A 91 19.34 -30.64 -23.26
CA LYS A 91 17.91 -30.90 -23.35
C LYS A 91 17.19 -30.03 -22.30
N ILE A 92 16.26 -29.21 -22.74
CA ILE A 92 15.42 -28.39 -21.86
C ILE A 92 13.97 -28.68 -22.21
N ALA A 93 13.23 -29.21 -21.26
CA ALA A 93 11.85 -29.63 -21.47
C ALA A 93 10.91 -29.06 -20.40
N LEU A 94 9.72 -28.68 -20.82
CA LEU A 94 8.57 -28.33 -19.98
C LEU A 94 7.55 -29.46 -20.10
N ASP A 95 7.24 -30.17 -19.02
CA ASP A 95 6.35 -31.33 -19.00
C ASP A 95 6.63 -32.30 -20.19
N ASP A 96 7.91 -32.65 -20.38
CA ASP A 96 8.44 -33.50 -21.47
C ASP A 96 8.40 -32.87 -22.87
N VAL A 97 7.91 -31.65 -23.07
CA VAL A 97 7.97 -30.94 -24.36
C VAL A 97 9.30 -30.21 -24.49
N ASP A 98 10.03 -30.45 -25.57
CA ASP A 98 11.29 -29.75 -25.83
C ASP A 98 11.10 -28.25 -26.09
N ILE A 99 11.70 -27.44 -25.23
CA ILE A 99 11.70 -25.97 -25.30
C ILE A 99 13.14 -25.40 -25.37
N ALA A 100 14.14 -26.19 -25.70
CA ALA A 100 15.52 -25.74 -25.71
C ALA A 100 15.74 -24.49 -26.60
N LYS A 101 14.97 -24.33 -27.67
CA LYS A 101 15.03 -23.17 -28.57
C LYS A 101 14.64 -21.82 -27.89
N ALA A 102 13.93 -21.86 -26.80
CA ALA A 102 13.57 -20.65 -26.01
C ALA A 102 14.80 -20.09 -25.25
N PHE A 103 15.81 -20.91 -25.03
CA PHE A 103 17.01 -20.60 -24.24
C PHE A 103 18.22 -20.32 -25.09
N ALA A 104 19.02 -19.35 -24.69
CA ALA A 104 20.31 -19.06 -25.29
C ALA A 104 21.20 -18.29 -24.29
N ARG A 105 22.52 -18.27 -24.55
CA ARG A 105 23.41 -17.30 -23.90
C ARG A 105 23.04 -15.91 -24.42
N ARG A 106 22.62 -15.04 -23.55
CA ARG A 106 22.11 -13.70 -23.88
C ARG A 106 23.22 -12.63 -23.80
N PRO A 107 23.02 -11.41 -24.35
CA PRO A 107 24.02 -10.34 -24.30
C PRO A 107 24.48 -9.97 -22.87
N ASN A 108 23.68 -10.21 -21.85
CA ASN A 108 24.03 -10.05 -20.43
C ASN A 108 24.94 -11.20 -19.89
N GLY A 109 25.42 -12.10 -20.74
CA GLY A 109 26.28 -13.22 -20.38
C GLY A 109 25.57 -14.42 -19.74
N ARG A 110 24.26 -14.31 -19.41
CA ARG A 110 23.46 -15.34 -18.75
C ARG A 110 22.80 -16.28 -19.77
N TYR A 111 22.57 -17.54 -19.41
CA TYR A 111 21.81 -18.48 -20.22
C TYR A 111 20.35 -18.45 -19.83
N MET A 112 19.50 -17.75 -20.60
CA MET A 112 18.16 -17.40 -20.22
C MET A 112 17.14 -17.69 -21.33
N GLY A 113 15.91 -17.97 -20.91
CA GLY A 113 14.75 -18.11 -21.78
C GLY A 113 13.47 -17.61 -21.11
N LEU A 114 12.50 -17.20 -21.93
CA LEU A 114 11.13 -16.99 -21.49
C LEU A 114 10.39 -18.32 -21.74
N VAL A 115 10.01 -18.99 -20.67
CA VAL A 115 9.16 -20.18 -20.71
C VAL A 115 7.73 -19.70 -20.88
N THR A 116 7.04 -20.19 -21.90
CA THR A 116 5.64 -19.82 -22.19
C THR A 116 4.76 -21.07 -22.24
N GLY A 117 3.45 -20.90 -22.10
CA GLY A 117 2.50 -22.00 -22.18
C GLY A 117 2.43 -22.87 -20.93
N LEU A 118 2.79 -22.32 -19.76
CA LEU A 118 2.58 -22.97 -18.47
C LEU A 118 1.08 -23.17 -18.24
N LYS A 119 0.70 -24.40 -17.90
CA LYS A 119 -0.69 -24.73 -17.52
C LYS A 119 -0.95 -24.24 -16.10
N VAL A 120 -2.19 -23.91 -15.79
CA VAL A 120 -2.59 -23.61 -14.41
C VAL A 120 -2.33 -24.84 -13.53
N GLY A 121 -1.68 -24.62 -12.39
CA GLY A 121 -1.15 -25.66 -11.51
C GLY A 121 0.33 -25.94 -11.76
N ASP A 122 0.77 -27.11 -11.32
CA ASP A 122 2.18 -27.48 -11.35
C ASP A 122 2.65 -27.88 -12.75
N ASN A 123 3.81 -27.38 -13.12
CA ASN A 123 4.56 -27.68 -14.35
C ASN A 123 5.98 -28.06 -13.98
N THR A 124 6.57 -29.02 -14.65
CA THR A 124 7.97 -29.44 -14.41
C THR A 124 8.87 -28.91 -15.49
N LEU A 125 9.80 -28.03 -15.13
CA LEU A 125 10.87 -27.61 -16.02
C LEU A 125 12.15 -28.43 -15.71
N ALA A 126 12.66 -29.13 -16.73
CA ALA A 126 13.87 -29.92 -16.63
C ALA A 126 14.95 -29.39 -17.56
N ALA A 127 16.22 -29.41 -17.12
CA ALA A 127 17.38 -29.06 -17.92
C ALA A 127 18.49 -30.07 -17.67
N GLY A 128 19.06 -30.61 -18.72
CA GLY A 128 20.05 -31.66 -18.57
C GLY A 128 21.06 -31.78 -19.73
N LEU A 129 22.17 -32.39 -19.41
CA LEU A 129 23.21 -32.83 -20.27
C LEU A 129 23.47 -34.31 -19.99
N PRO A 130 24.20 -35.06 -20.84
CA PRO A 130 24.56 -36.44 -20.52
C PRO A 130 25.31 -36.61 -19.20
N SER A 131 25.95 -35.52 -18.71
CA SER A 131 26.71 -35.51 -17.44
C SER A 131 25.88 -35.26 -16.19
N GLY A 132 24.66 -34.76 -16.31
CA GLY A 132 23.77 -34.45 -15.14
C GLY A 132 22.59 -33.59 -15.53
N SER A 133 21.48 -33.75 -14.80
CA SER A 133 20.23 -33.04 -15.04
C SER A 133 19.66 -32.43 -13.77
N ALA A 134 18.83 -31.42 -13.94
CA ALA A 134 18.07 -30.77 -12.83
C ALA A 134 16.64 -30.53 -13.26
N ARG A 135 15.77 -30.41 -12.26
CA ARG A 135 14.35 -30.02 -12.45
C ARG A 135 13.90 -29.07 -11.38
N ILE A 136 12.89 -28.26 -11.72
CA ILE A 136 12.15 -27.41 -10.78
C ILE A 136 10.66 -27.52 -11.08
N THR A 137 9.82 -27.47 -10.04
CA THR A 137 8.37 -27.33 -10.19
C THR A 137 8.04 -25.84 -10.23
N ILE A 138 7.29 -25.43 -11.26
CA ILE A 138 6.74 -24.08 -11.41
C ILE A 138 5.22 -24.18 -11.27
N THR A 139 4.66 -23.59 -10.24
CA THR A 139 3.20 -23.51 -10.07
C THR A 139 2.70 -22.24 -10.73
N ASN A 140 1.91 -22.38 -11.79
CA ASN A 140 1.31 -21.27 -12.51
C ASN A 140 -0.13 -21.03 -12.05
N HIS A 141 -0.46 -19.77 -11.78
CA HIS A 141 -1.78 -19.29 -11.40
C HIS A 141 -2.46 -18.56 -12.57
N PRO A 142 -3.82 -18.47 -12.57
CA PRO A 142 -4.51 -17.69 -13.59
C PRO A 142 -4.08 -16.22 -13.57
N ILE A 143 -4.03 -15.57 -14.75
CA ILE A 143 -3.74 -14.14 -14.86
C ILE A 143 -4.77 -13.26 -14.12
N GLY A 144 -6.00 -13.73 -13.97
CA GLY A 144 -7.05 -13.09 -13.19
C GLY A 144 -6.96 -13.35 -11.68
N GLY A 145 -5.98 -14.15 -11.21
CA GLY A 145 -5.83 -14.57 -9.82
C GLY A 145 -6.89 -15.58 -9.37
N PRO A 146 -6.98 -15.90 -8.08
CA PRO A 146 -6.04 -15.48 -7.04
C PRO A 146 -4.73 -16.29 -7.06
N VAL A 147 -3.68 -15.75 -6.47
CA VAL A 147 -2.42 -16.47 -6.21
C VAL A 147 -2.34 -16.86 -4.74
N PHE A 148 -2.33 -15.88 -3.83
CA PHE A 148 -2.28 -16.10 -2.38
C PHE A 148 -3.36 -15.33 -1.60
N SER A 149 -4.10 -14.42 -2.23
CA SER A 149 -5.09 -13.58 -1.53
C SER A 149 -6.35 -14.32 -1.07
N GLY A 150 -6.54 -15.58 -1.47
CA GLY A 150 -7.71 -16.39 -1.11
C GLY A 150 -8.90 -16.19 -2.04
N ALA A 151 -10.07 -16.61 -1.60
CA ALA A 151 -11.27 -16.59 -2.43
C ALA A 151 -11.62 -15.18 -2.94
N GLN A 152 -11.86 -15.08 -4.24
CA GLN A 152 -12.17 -13.80 -4.88
C GLN A 152 -13.57 -13.31 -4.49
N MET A 153 -13.67 -12.05 -4.10
CA MET A 153 -14.93 -11.39 -3.74
C MET A 153 -15.94 -11.42 -4.90
N GLN A 154 -17.19 -11.76 -4.57
CA GLN A 154 -18.33 -11.78 -5.50
C GLN A 154 -19.50 -10.95 -4.95
N PRO A 155 -20.37 -10.37 -5.83
CA PRO A 155 -20.15 -10.21 -7.26
C PRO A 155 -19.01 -9.26 -7.56
N TRP A 156 -18.33 -9.48 -8.69
CA TRP A 156 -17.35 -8.57 -9.26
C TRP A 156 -17.79 -8.13 -10.65
N ILE A 157 -17.84 -6.84 -10.91
CA ILE A 157 -18.36 -6.26 -12.16
C ILE A 157 -17.20 -5.79 -13.01
N CYS A 158 -16.98 -6.47 -14.13
CA CYS A 158 -15.96 -6.09 -15.10
C CYS A 158 -16.25 -4.73 -15.71
N ALA A 159 -15.21 -3.93 -15.92
CA ALA A 159 -15.31 -2.74 -16.75
C ALA A 159 -15.47 -3.14 -18.23
N THR A 160 -16.10 -2.27 -19.01
CA THR A 160 -16.31 -2.47 -20.44
C THR A 160 -15.75 -1.29 -21.20
N ARG A 161 -15.51 -1.42 -22.51
CA ARG A 161 -14.97 -0.31 -23.32
C ARG A 161 -15.75 0.98 -23.10
N THR A 162 -17.07 0.87 -23.14
CA THR A 162 -18.02 1.95 -22.81
C THR A 162 -18.97 1.44 -21.71
N ALA A 163 -19.31 2.30 -20.76
CA ALA A 163 -20.23 1.94 -19.69
C ALA A 163 -21.56 1.40 -20.25
N LYS A 164 -22.03 0.24 -19.76
CA LYS A 164 -23.29 -0.38 -20.18
C LYS A 164 -24.00 -1.06 -19.01
N ALA A 165 -25.30 -1.29 -19.19
CA ALA A 165 -26.11 -2.01 -18.20
C ALA A 165 -25.73 -3.49 -18.16
N VAL A 166 -25.62 -4.06 -16.95
CA VAL A 166 -25.37 -5.48 -16.71
C VAL A 166 -26.26 -5.99 -15.58
N THR A 167 -26.65 -7.25 -15.64
CA THR A 167 -27.37 -7.91 -14.55
C THR A 167 -26.38 -8.41 -13.51
N VAL A 168 -26.54 -7.96 -12.27
CA VAL A 168 -25.77 -8.41 -11.10
C VAL A 168 -26.64 -9.39 -10.31
N LYS A 169 -26.07 -10.55 -9.95
CA LYS A 169 -26.71 -11.51 -9.05
C LYS A 169 -26.44 -11.12 -7.60
N GLY A 170 -27.45 -11.21 -6.76
CA GLY A 170 -27.32 -11.06 -5.31
C GLY A 170 -26.80 -12.33 -4.64
N ASN A 171 -26.56 -12.25 -3.33
CA ASN A 171 -26.25 -13.41 -2.51
C ASN A 171 -27.41 -14.45 -2.53
N ALA A 172 -27.11 -15.68 -2.17
CA ALA A 172 -28.14 -16.71 -2.01
C ALA A 172 -29.18 -16.28 -0.95
N GLY A 173 -30.45 -16.25 -1.36
CA GLY A 173 -31.55 -15.82 -0.49
C GLY A 173 -31.73 -14.30 -0.34
N SER A 174 -31.01 -13.48 -1.13
CA SER A 174 -31.29 -12.03 -1.19
C SER A 174 -32.62 -11.76 -1.93
N ALA A 175 -33.25 -10.65 -1.58
CA ALA A 175 -34.48 -10.17 -2.20
C ALA A 175 -34.30 -8.70 -2.63
N PRO A 176 -34.23 -8.43 -3.96
CA PRO A 176 -34.37 -9.35 -5.09
C PRO A 176 -33.13 -10.26 -5.33
N ALA A 177 -33.29 -11.31 -6.15
CA ALA A 177 -32.19 -12.22 -6.51
C ALA A 177 -31.18 -11.62 -7.49
N SER A 178 -31.57 -10.58 -8.24
CA SER A 178 -30.71 -9.83 -9.17
C SER A 178 -31.19 -8.40 -9.36
N ALA A 179 -30.29 -7.54 -9.82
CA ALA A 179 -30.59 -6.15 -10.19
C ALA A 179 -29.67 -5.68 -11.32
N THR A 180 -30.02 -4.57 -11.97
CA THR A 180 -29.22 -3.97 -13.03
C THR A 180 -28.26 -2.94 -12.47
N ALA A 181 -26.98 -3.08 -12.77
CA ALA A 181 -25.93 -2.07 -12.51
C ALA A 181 -25.35 -1.55 -13.82
N THR A 182 -24.59 -0.46 -13.76
CA THR A 182 -23.86 0.10 -14.91
C THR A 182 -22.38 -0.15 -14.72
N THR A 183 -21.72 -0.79 -15.70
CA THR A 183 -20.27 -1.02 -15.68
C THR A 183 -19.50 0.31 -15.73
N LYS A 184 -18.24 0.30 -15.34
CA LYS A 184 -17.34 1.44 -15.56
C LYS A 184 -16.67 1.34 -16.93
N ALA A 185 -16.32 2.48 -17.54
CA ALA A 185 -15.50 2.49 -18.74
C ALA A 185 -14.06 2.08 -18.39
N SER A 186 -13.52 1.12 -19.15
CA SER A 186 -12.20 0.54 -18.87
C SER A 186 -11.03 1.45 -19.30
N GLY A 187 -11.24 2.27 -20.34
CA GLY A 187 -10.16 2.95 -21.03
C GLY A 187 -9.26 2.02 -21.86
N LEU A 188 -9.73 0.77 -22.12
CA LEU A 188 -9.13 -0.23 -23.01
C LEU A 188 -9.90 -0.29 -24.33
N GLU A 189 -9.32 -0.92 -25.35
CA GLU A 189 -9.96 -0.97 -26.68
C GLU A 189 -11.12 -1.95 -26.78
N GLY A 190 -11.12 -3.00 -25.95
CA GLY A 190 -12.11 -4.07 -25.98
C GLY A 190 -12.94 -4.19 -24.71
N ASP A 191 -14.03 -4.94 -24.82
CA ASP A 191 -14.75 -5.49 -23.67
C ASP A 191 -13.98 -6.69 -23.09
N PRO A 192 -14.23 -7.08 -21.84
CA PRO A 192 -13.61 -8.26 -21.25
C PRO A 192 -14.00 -9.53 -22.04
N VAL A 193 -13.03 -10.43 -22.17
CA VAL A 193 -13.19 -11.69 -22.94
C VAL A 193 -13.64 -12.87 -22.06
N ASP A 194 -13.62 -12.71 -20.74
CA ASP A 194 -13.98 -13.72 -19.75
C ASP A 194 -14.55 -13.12 -18.45
N ASP A 195 -14.94 -13.97 -17.53
CA ASP A 195 -15.47 -13.61 -16.21
C ASP A 195 -14.37 -13.16 -15.20
N GLN A 196 -13.11 -13.35 -15.56
CA GLN A 196 -11.96 -12.81 -14.84
C GLN A 196 -11.61 -11.36 -15.25
N CYS A 197 -12.47 -10.76 -16.08
CA CYS A 197 -12.33 -9.38 -16.55
C CYS A 197 -11.08 -9.13 -17.41
N ASN A 198 -10.54 -10.15 -18.05
CA ASN A 198 -9.38 -10.00 -18.92
C ASN A 198 -9.77 -9.29 -20.24
N ALA A 199 -8.94 -8.35 -20.66
CA ALA A 199 -9.10 -7.58 -21.89
C ALA A 199 -7.74 -7.39 -22.58
N ALA A 200 -7.78 -7.09 -23.88
CA ALA A 200 -6.57 -6.84 -24.66
C ALA A 200 -5.77 -5.64 -24.10
N THR A 201 -4.47 -5.79 -24.06
CA THR A 201 -3.54 -4.73 -23.61
C THR A 201 -3.51 -3.60 -24.64
N LEU A 202 -3.62 -2.36 -24.16
CA LEU A 202 -3.53 -1.14 -24.96
C LEU A 202 -2.14 -0.51 -24.78
N TYR A 203 -1.49 -0.18 -25.89
CA TYR A 203 -0.25 0.58 -25.91
C TYR A 203 -0.48 1.96 -26.50
N THR A 204 0.03 3.00 -25.82
CA THR A 204 0.08 4.38 -26.31
C THR A 204 1.49 4.91 -26.19
N TYR A 205 1.90 5.74 -27.15
CA TYR A 205 3.28 6.21 -27.27
C TYR A 205 3.33 7.74 -27.18
N TYR A 206 4.31 8.23 -26.45
CA TYR A 206 4.51 9.64 -26.20
C TYR A 206 5.98 10.02 -26.41
N TYR A 207 6.21 11.25 -26.84
CA TYR A 207 7.55 11.81 -26.95
C TYR A 207 7.59 13.21 -26.36
N ARG A 208 8.75 13.61 -25.86
CA ARG A 208 9.00 15.00 -25.49
C ARG A 208 9.59 15.72 -26.70
N LYS A 209 9.00 16.87 -27.08
CA LYS A 209 9.52 17.69 -28.19
C LYS A 209 10.87 18.29 -27.83
N ALA A 210 11.83 18.27 -28.77
CA ALA A 210 13.11 18.97 -28.62
C ALA A 210 12.94 20.46 -28.37
N SER A 211 11.85 21.05 -28.89
CA SER A 211 11.47 22.44 -28.69
C SER A 211 10.61 22.70 -27.45
N ALA A 212 10.33 21.70 -26.62
CA ALA A 212 9.52 21.89 -25.44
C ALA A 212 10.21 22.88 -24.48
N PRO A 213 9.49 23.88 -23.96
CA PRO A 213 10.07 24.84 -23.03
C PRO A 213 10.50 24.13 -21.73
N THR A 214 11.54 24.63 -21.07
CA THR A 214 12.00 24.11 -19.78
C THR A 214 10.94 24.21 -18.67
N SER A 215 9.94 25.08 -18.87
CA SER A 215 8.79 25.27 -17.96
C SER A 215 7.58 24.39 -18.31
N CYS A 216 7.70 23.43 -19.24
CA CYS A 216 6.59 22.54 -19.56
C CYS A 216 6.21 21.67 -18.35
N THR A 217 4.93 21.33 -18.24
CA THR A 217 4.41 20.45 -17.20
C THR A 217 4.67 19.00 -17.60
N PHE A 218 5.31 18.21 -16.73
CA PHE A 218 5.48 16.77 -16.95
C PHE A 218 4.12 16.06 -16.88
N GLY A 219 3.48 15.88 -18.04
CA GLY A 219 2.16 15.30 -18.22
C GLY A 219 1.84 15.15 -19.69
N ILE A 220 0.67 14.58 -19.97
CA ILE A 220 0.14 14.36 -21.31
C ILE A 220 -1.11 15.22 -21.61
N THR A 221 -1.59 15.96 -20.63
CA THR A 221 -2.81 16.78 -20.73
C THR A 221 -2.50 18.26 -20.48
N GLY A 222 -3.22 19.14 -21.17
CA GLY A 222 -3.05 20.58 -21.06
C GLY A 222 -2.14 21.19 -22.13
N GLY A 223 -2.34 22.46 -22.42
CA GLY A 223 -1.64 23.17 -23.50
C GLY A 223 -0.13 23.37 -23.28
N ASN A 224 0.37 23.11 -22.09
CA ASN A 224 1.79 23.21 -21.72
C ASN A 224 2.39 21.84 -21.32
N ALA A 225 1.78 20.71 -21.73
CA ALA A 225 2.29 19.37 -21.43
C ALA A 225 3.62 19.12 -22.18
N CYS A 226 4.59 18.53 -21.49
CA CYS A 226 5.89 18.19 -22.09
C CYS A 226 5.80 17.08 -23.12
N TYR A 227 4.89 16.14 -22.93
CA TYR A 227 4.76 14.95 -23.76
C TYR A 227 3.58 15.07 -24.73
N THR A 228 3.82 14.63 -25.97
CA THR A 228 2.82 14.58 -27.04
C THR A 228 2.66 13.13 -27.49
N GLN A 229 1.43 12.69 -27.67
CA GLN A 229 1.14 11.36 -28.21
C GLN A 229 1.54 11.28 -29.69
N TYR A 230 2.04 10.14 -30.12
CA TYR A 230 2.35 9.85 -31.53
C TYR A 230 1.97 8.41 -31.89
N ASP A 231 1.87 8.17 -33.21
CA ASP A 231 1.71 6.83 -33.76
C ASP A 231 3.11 6.24 -34.05
N PRO A 232 3.47 5.06 -33.48
CA PRO A 232 4.77 4.44 -33.73
C PRO A 232 5.00 4.06 -35.20
N ALA A 233 3.94 3.95 -36.03
CA ALA A 233 4.07 3.76 -37.47
C ALA A 233 4.43 5.07 -38.23
N SER A 234 4.30 6.22 -37.57
CA SER A 234 4.54 7.56 -38.13
C SER A 234 5.31 8.39 -37.10
N MET A 235 6.49 7.92 -36.73
CA MET A 235 7.35 8.56 -35.73
C MET A 235 7.78 9.97 -36.16
N PRO A 236 7.85 10.94 -35.21
CA PRO A 236 8.53 12.21 -35.42
C PRO A 236 10.01 12.00 -35.83
N ALA A 237 10.59 12.97 -36.56
CA ALA A 237 12.01 12.92 -36.86
C ALA A 237 12.84 13.01 -35.57
N ASP A 238 14.01 12.38 -35.55
CA ASP A 238 14.90 12.37 -34.38
C ASP A 238 15.27 13.80 -33.91
N SER A 239 15.36 14.77 -34.84
CA SER A 239 15.60 16.17 -34.51
C SER A 239 14.43 16.86 -33.78
N GLU A 240 13.22 16.29 -33.85
CA GLU A 240 12.02 16.81 -33.18
C GLU A 240 11.85 16.19 -31.77
N ILE A 241 12.57 15.09 -31.49
CA ILE A 241 12.48 14.36 -30.21
C ILE A 241 13.63 14.79 -29.30
N ALA A 242 13.31 15.22 -28.09
CA ALA A 242 14.32 15.55 -27.10
C ALA A 242 15.16 14.34 -26.72
N ASP A 243 16.42 14.56 -26.43
CA ASP A 243 17.26 13.57 -25.75
C ASP A 243 17.05 13.65 -24.23
N PHE A 244 17.22 12.52 -23.53
CA PHE A 244 17.36 12.50 -22.09
C PHE A 244 18.51 11.57 -21.69
N THR A 245 19.10 11.82 -20.55
CA THR A 245 20.13 10.94 -20.00
C THR A 245 19.62 10.39 -18.67
N ASN A 246 19.54 9.07 -18.54
CA ASN A 246 19.12 8.45 -17.30
C ASN A 246 20.22 8.59 -16.21
N ASP A 247 19.94 8.14 -15.00
CA ASP A 247 20.88 8.29 -13.87
C ASP A 247 22.09 7.30 -13.92
N ARG A 248 22.16 6.43 -14.93
CA ARG A 248 23.34 5.62 -15.24
C ARG A 248 24.26 6.28 -16.26
N GLY A 249 23.87 7.43 -16.81
CA GLY A 249 24.58 8.11 -17.88
C GLY A 249 24.23 7.64 -19.30
N ASP A 250 23.25 6.73 -19.46
CA ASP A 250 22.81 6.30 -20.78
C ASP A 250 21.94 7.40 -21.42
N THR A 251 22.32 7.84 -22.62
CA THR A 251 21.53 8.80 -23.38
C THR A 251 20.64 8.10 -24.40
N ALA A 252 19.36 8.49 -24.43
CA ALA A 252 18.34 7.98 -25.32
C ALA A 252 17.39 9.09 -25.77
N LYS A 253 16.58 8.84 -26.80
CA LYS A 253 15.44 9.71 -27.14
C LYS A 253 14.38 9.63 -26.05
N ASP A 254 13.79 10.75 -25.67
CA ASP A 254 12.75 10.84 -24.64
C ASP A 254 11.39 10.36 -25.19
N LEU A 255 11.30 9.03 -25.28
CA LEU A 255 10.17 8.28 -25.78
C LEU A 255 9.61 7.43 -24.64
N ILE A 256 8.30 7.51 -24.43
CA ILE A 256 7.58 6.79 -23.38
C ILE A 256 6.51 5.91 -24.01
N ARG A 257 6.50 4.63 -23.67
CA ARG A 257 5.36 3.74 -23.89
C ARG A 257 4.52 3.64 -22.63
N VAL A 258 3.22 3.92 -22.76
CA VAL A 258 2.23 3.62 -21.73
C VAL A 258 1.52 2.34 -22.10
N GLU A 259 1.62 1.35 -21.22
CA GLU A 259 0.92 0.08 -21.33
C GLU A 259 -0.23 0.06 -20.32
N ARG A 260 -1.44 -0.31 -20.78
CA ARG A 260 -2.62 -0.55 -19.94
C ARG A 260 -3.18 -1.91 -20.26
N GLY A 261 -3.40 -2.72 -19.24
CA GLY A 261 -3.93 -4.06 -19.41
C GLY A 261 -4.66 -4.52 -18.16
N THR A 262 -5.03 -5.79 -18.15
CA THR A 262 -5.74 -6.42 -17.04
C THR A 262 -4.88 -7.49 -16.39
N ILE A 263 -4.90 -7.54 -15.06
CA ILE A 263 -4.23 -8.54 -14.23
C ILE A 263 -4.98 -8.64 -12.91
N ASN A 264 -5.13 -9.82 -12.32
CA ASN A 264 -5.82 -10.01 -11.04
C ASN A 264 -7.20 -9.32 -10.98
N ARG A 265 -7.98 -9.40 -12.07
CA ARG A 265 -9.29 -8.73 -12.26
C ARG A 265 -9.27 -7.21 -12.13
N THR A 266 -8.12 -6.56 -12.24
CA THR A 266 -7.99 -5.10 -12.20
C THR A 266 -7.39 -4.56 -13.49
N ILE A 267 -7.43 -3.25 -13.66
CA ILE A 267 -6.71 -2.56 -14.72
C ILE A 267 -5.43 -1.99 -14.11
N TYR A 268 -4.27 -2.38 -14.68
CA TYR A 268 -2.98 -1.77 -14.40
C TYR A 268 -2.61 -0.77 -15.48
N ALA A 269 -1.69 0.12 -15.15
CA ALA A 269 -1.03 0.99 -16.09
C ALA A 269 0.45 1.13 -15.71
N LEU A 270 1.32 1.16 -16.71
CA LEU A 270 2.73 1.45 -16.54
C LEU A 270 3.24 2.36 -17.65
N ALA A 271 4.18 3.24 -17.32
CA ALA A 271 4.90 4.08 -18.26
C ALA A 271 6.39 3.72 -18.19
N ALA A 272 6.96 3.39 -19.35
CA ALA A 272 8.35 2.98 -19.46
C ALA A 272 9.07 3.85 -20.50
N PRO A 273 10.31 4.31 -20.24
CA PRO A 273 11.20 4.77 -21.30
C PRO A 273 11.35 3.65 -22.34
N PHE A 274 10.91 3.89 -23.56
CA PHE A 274 10.82 2.84 -24.58
C PHE A 274 10.86 3.40 -25.99
N ASP A 275 11.88 3.05 -26.75
CA ASP A 275 11.97 3.32 -28.18
C ASP A 275 11.41 2.12 -28.96
N PRO A 276 10.33 2.28 -29.76
CA PRO A 276 9.76 1.18 -30.53
C PRO A 276 10.68 0.62 -31.63
N ARG A 277 11.76 1.31 -31.95
CA ARG A 277 12.79 0.85 -32.89
C ARG A 277 13.78 -0.12 -32.23
N ASP A 278 13.90 -0.10 -30.91
CA ASP A 278 14.78 -0.99 -30.17
C ASP A 278 14.16 -2.39 -30.03
N THR A 279 14.95 -3.41 -30.29
CA THR A 279 14.57 -4.80 -30.00
C THR A 279 14.81 -5.09 -28.52
N SER A 280 13.92 -4.57 -27.68
CA SER A 280 14.02 -4.82 -26.26
C SER A 280 13.44 -6.19 -25.89
N MET A 281 14.13 -6.89 -25.00
CA MET A 281 13.80 -8.20 -24.47
C MET A 281 14.11 -8.22 -22.97
N PRO A 282 13.56 -9.14 -22.17
CA PRO A 282 13.83 -9.15 -20.72
C PRO A 282 15.32 -9.29 -20.36
N TRP A 283 16.13 -9.83 -21.25
CA TRP A 283 17.61 -9.90 -21.12
C TRP A 283 18.36 -8.76 -21.82
N ALA A 284 17.68 -7.90 -22.54
CA ALA A 284 18.18 -6.70 -23.20
C ALA A 284 17.13 -5.58 -23.03
N PRO A 285 17.01 -5.00 -21.81
CA PRO A 285 16.00 -4.00 -21.50
C PRO A 285 16.11 -2.74 -22.36
N PRO A 286 15.04 -1.91 -22.46
CA PRO A 286 15.12 -0.64 -23.17
C PRO A 286 16.24 0.24 -22.61
N LYS A 287 17.03 0.88 -23.50
CA LYS A 287 18.19 1.72 -23.12
C LYS A 287 17.82 2.84 -22.13
N GLY A 288 16.67 3.47 -22.32
CA GLY A 288 16.22 4.55 -21.45
C GLY A 288 15.86 4.11 -20.04
N TRP A 289 15.50 2.82 -19.85
CA TRP A 289 15.13 2.32 -18.53
C TRP A 289 16.36 1.95 -17.70
N ASN A 290 16.44 2.50 -16.48
CA ASN A 290 17.56 2.24 -15.57
C ASN A 290 17.38 0.97 -14.69
N GLY A 291 16.34 0.18 -14.95
CA GLY A 291 16.01 -1.02 -14.17
C GLY A 291 15.27 -0.73 -12.85
N LYS A 292 14.85 0.50 -12.59
CA LYS A 292 14.20 0.92 -11.35
C LYS A 292 12.71 1.19 -11.56
N LEU A 293 11.92 1.07 -10.50
CA LEU A 293 10.48 1.23 -10.53
C LEU A 293 10.00 2.21 -9.46
N VAL A 294 9.11 3.13 -9.84
CA VAL A 294 8.25 3.85 -8.91
C VAL A 294 6.87 3.21 -8.95
N TRP A 295 6.36 2.80 -7.80
CA TRP A 295 4.99 2.34 -7.67
C TRP A 295 4.13 3.42 -7.01
N GLN A 296 3.13 3.90 -7.73
CA GLN A 296 2.19 4.88 -7.20
C GLN A 296 1.00 4.20 -6.51
N PHE A 297 0.64 4.71 -5.34
CA PHE A 297 -0.52 4.27 -4.59
C PHE A 297 -1.56 5.39 -4.50
N GLY A 298 -2.82 5.08 -4.83
CA GLY A 298 -3.92 6.03 -4.71
C GLY A 298 -4.37 6.24 -3.26
N ALA A 299 -4.81 7.45 -2.96
CA ALA A 299 -5.31 7.86 -1.66
C ALA A 299 -6.77 7.41 -1.40
N SER A 300 -7.39 7.91 -0.32
CA SER A 300 -8.76 7.59 0.12
C SER A 300 -8.92 6.16 0.65
N THR A 301 -10.16 5.71 0.85
CA THR A 301 -10.51 4.34 1.28
C THR A 301 -11.76 3.89 0.55
N GLY A 302 -11.77 2.67 0.02
CA GLY A 302 -12.90 2.16 -0.74
C GLY A 302 -12.98 0.64 -0.77
N PHE A 303 -14.18 0.14 -1.06
CA PHE A 303 -14.53 -1.29 -1.06
C PHE A 303 -15.28 -1.66 -2.34
N SER A 304 -14.84 -1.11 -3.48
CA SER A 304 -15.52 -1.26 -4.77
C SER A 304 -15.61 -2.73 -5.19
N ARG A 305 -16.75 -3.10 -5.76
CA ARG A 305 -16.99 -4.38 -6.45
C ARG A 305 -16.92 -4.25 -7.97
N PHE A 306 -16.26 -3.19 -8.45
CA PHE A 306 -16.12 -2.89 -9.87
C PHE A 306 -14.67 -2.83 -10.27
N GLN A 307 -14.35 -3.49 -11.37
CA GLN A 307 -13.11 -3.20 -12.09
C GLN A 307 -13.13 -1.75 -12.55
N SER A 308 -12.00 -1.06 -12.36
CA SER A 308 -11.82 0.34 -12.78
C SER A 308 -10.38 0.59 -13.18
N GLY A 309 -10.13 1.68 -13.90
CA GLY A 309 -8.78 2.16 -14.18
C GLY A 309 -8.14 2.79 -12.94
N PRO A 310 -6.80 2.88 -12.92
CA PRO A 310 -6.05 3.61 -11.89
C PRO A 310 -6.41 5.08 -11.87
N THR A 311 -6.31 5.71 -10.68
CA THR A 311 -6.75 7.08 -10.46
C THR A 311 -5.62 8.13 -10.56
N ARG A 312 -4.34 7.71 -10.54
CA ARG A 312 -3.19 8.60 -10.57
C ARG A 312 -2.54 8.67 -11.95
N SER A 313 -1.92 9.82 -12.25
CA SER A 313 -1.13 10.01 -13.46
C SER A 313 0.24 9.31 -13.32
N LEU A 314 0.65 8.60 -14.36
CA LEU A 314 1.97 7.97 -14.44
C LEU A 314 3.10 8.99 -14.62
N PHE A 315 2.80 10.16 -15.18
CA PHE A 315 3.79 11.18 -15.52
C PHE A 315 4.15 12.07 -14.32
N ASP A 316 3.30 12.12 -13.29
CA ASP A 316 3.46 12.99 -12.12
C ASP A 316 4.22 12.31 -10.98
N ALA A 317 4.61 11.04 -11.15
CA ALA A 317 5.28 10.26 -10.10
C ALA A 317 6.50 11.00 -9.57
N SER A 318 6.58 11.15 -8.23
CA SER A 318 7.69 11.82 -7.56
C SER A 318 7.95 13.23 -8.11
N GLY A 319 6.87 13.98 -8.40
CA GLY A 319 6.97 15.32 -8.98
C GLY A 319 7.46 15.34 -10.43
N GLY A 320 7.21 14.28 -11.18
CA GLY A 320 7.63 14.11 -12.59
C GLY A 320 9.06 13.57 -12.76
N LEU A 321 9.80 13.35 -11.68
CA LEU A 321 11.20 12.91 -11.76
C LEU A 321 11.38 11.43 -12.12
N GLY A 322 10.39 10.58 -11.84
CA GLY A 322 10.53 9.16 -12.09
C GLY A 322 10.99 8.86 -13.52
N LEU A 323 10.15 9.19 -14.50
CA LEU A 323 10.46 8.96 -15.92
C LEU A 323 11.70 9.73 -16.41
N GLN A 324 11.91 10.98 -15.93
CA GLN A 324 13.05 11.82 -16.31
C GLN A 324 14.41 11.25 -15.89
N ARG A 325 14.44 10.40 -14.86
CA ARG A 325 15.64 9.72 -14.39
C ARG A 325 15.77 8.30 -14.93
N GLY A 326 14.86 7.90 -15.82
CA GLY A 326 14.85 6.58 -16.43
C GLY A 326 14.15 5.49 -15.62
N PHE A 327 13.38 5.85 -14.60
CA PHE A 327 12.53 4.88 -13.91
C PHE A 327 11.33 4.50 -14.77
N MET A 328 10.84 3.29 -14.58
CA MET A 328 9.48 2.93 -14.94
C MET A 328 8.53 3.41 -13.82
N VAL A 329 7.29 3.77 -14.19
CA VAL A 329 6.25 4.13 -13.24
C VAL A 329 5.06 3.18 -13.42
N ALA A 330 4.57 2.58 -12.36
CA ALA A 330 3.45 1.65 -12.40
C ALA A 330 2.39 1.96 -11.34
N ILE A 331 1.16 1.56 -11.64
CA ILE A 331 0.00 1.60 -10.75
C ILE A 331 -1.03 0.55 -11.20
N ALA A 332 -1.84 0.04 -10.26
CA ALA A 332 -3.02 -0.78 -10.55
C ALA A 332 -4.20 -0.34 -9.70
N SER A 333 -5.45 -0.46 -10.19
CA SER A 333 -6.57 0.05 -9.41
C SER A 333 -6.82 -0.71 -8.11
N LEU A 334 -6.40 -1.98 -8.00
CA LEU A 334 -6.44 -2.71 -6.72
C LEU A 334 -5.31 -2.32 -5.73
N THR A 335 -4.31 -1.56 -6.17
CA THR A 335 -3.33 -0.91 -5.27
C THR A 335 -3.73 0.54 -4.92
N ASP A 336 -4.78 1.09 -5.54
CA ASP A 336 -5.43 2.32 -5.11
C ASP A 336 -6.31 2.04 -3.89
N HIS A 337 -5.90 2.51 -2.70
CA HIS A 337 -6.63 2.26 -1.47
C HIS A 337 -8.08 2.81 -1.52
N GLY A 338 -8.31 3.87 -2.27
CA GLY A 338 -9.66 4.43 -2.54
C GLY A 338 -10.57 3.53 -3.37
N THR A 339 -10.02 2.54 -4.07
CA THR A 339 -10.78 1.51 -4.78
C THR A 339 -10.86 0.21 -3.99
N ASN A 340 -9.74 -0.17 -3.38
CA ASN A 340 -9.56 -1.43 -2.67
C ASN A 340 -8.71 -1.25 -1.42
N ALA A 341 -9.35 -1.27 -0.26
CA ALA A 341 -8.69 -1.18 1.04
C ALA A 341 -8.18 -2.54 1.57
N ASN A 342 -8.26 -3.61 0.77
CA ASN A 342 -7.69 -4.90 1.11
C ASN A 342 -6.20 -4.93 0.73
N ASP A 343 -5.32 -4.91 1.74
CA ASP A 343 -3.87 -4.82 1.53
C ASP A 343 -3.28 -6.11 0.97
N VAL A 344 -3.83 -7.27 1.32
CA VAL A 344 -3.40 -8.59 0.79
C VAL A 344 -3.64 -8.67 -0.71
N LEU A 345 -4.85 -8.29 -1.16
CA LEU A 345 -5.19 -8.27 -2.59
C LEU A 345 -4.38 -7.22 -3.35
N GLY A 346 -4.07 -6.08 -2.70
CA GLY A 346 -3.17 -5.06 -3.26
C GLY A 346 -1.75 -5.58 -3.46
N ALA A 347 -1.20 -6.30 -2.47
CA ALA A 347 0.13 -6.91 -2.54
C ALA A 347 0.22 -7.98 -3.64
N GLU A 348 -0.78 -8.86 -3.74
CA GLU A 348 -0.87 -9.86 -4.81
C GLU A 348 -0.86 -9.21 -6.20
N THR A 349 -1.68 -8.18 -6.39
CA THR A 349 -1.73 -7.43 -7.65
C THR A 349 -0.37 -6.80 -7.99
N MET A 350 0.29 -6.18 -7.00
CA MET A 350 1.62 -5.60 -7.19
C MET A 350 2.65 -6.65 -7.59
N MET A 351 2.64 -7.82 -6.94
CA MET A 351 3.53 -8.93 -7.25
C MET A 351 3.36 -9.39 -8.71
N MET A 352 2.12 -9.64 -9.13
CA MET A 352 1.81 -10.11 -10.50
C MET A 352 2.21 -9.08 -11.56
N VAL A 353 2.03 -7.78 -11.32
CA VAL A 353 2.49 -6.73 -12.25
C VAL A 353 4.02 -6.62 -12.28
N LYS A 354 4.71 -6.78 -11.14
CA LYS A 354 6.20 -6.83 -11.11
C LYS A 354 6.73 -8.04 -11.88
N GLU A 355 6.06 -9.18 -11.81
CA GLU A 355 6.34 -10.37 -12.62
C GLU A 355 6.22 -10.06 -14.12
N LEU A 356 5.08 -9.48 -14.55
CA LEU A 356 4.86 -9.02 -15.93
C LEU A 356 5.97 -8.08 -16.42
N ILE A 357 6.41 -7.13 -15.57
CA ILE A 357 7.52 -6.22 -15.92
C ILE A 357 8.80 -7.01 -16.12
N ALA A 358 9.12 -7.97 -15.24
CA ALA A 358 10.32 -8.77 -15.35
C ALA A 358 10.35 -9.62 -16.64
N GLU A 359 9.20 -10.13 -17.07
CA GLU A 359 9.06 -10.97 -18.28
C GLU A 359 9.05 -10.19 -19.58
N LYS A 360 8.57 -8.96 -19.57
CA LYS A 360 8.50 -8.12 -20.79
C LYS A 360 9.68 -7.17 -20.96
N TYR A 361 10.16 -6.57 -19.85
CA TYR A 361 11.13 -5.49 -19.88
C TYR A 361 12.46 -5.85 -19.23
N GLY A 362 12.45 -6.86 -18.34
CA GLY A 362 13.63 -7.28 -17.60
C GLY A 362 13.54 -7.02 -16.11
N ARG A 363 14.58 -7.44 -15.40
CA ARG A 363 14.62 -7.45 -13.95
C ARG A 363 14.56 -6.05 -13.34
N ILE A 364 13.68 -5.89 -12.35
CA ILE A 364 13.61 -4.68 -11.51
C ILE A 364 14.74 -4.75 -10.47
N ARG A 365 15.54 -3.69 -10.35
CA ARG A 365 16.62 -3.54 -9.38
C ARG A 365 16.05 -3.22 -8.00
N TYR A 366 15.24 -2.18 -7.92
CA TYR A 366 14.49 -1.82 -6.71
C TYR A 366 13.23 -1.01 -7.04
N THR A 367 12.31 -0.98 -6.08
CA THR A 367 11.00 -0.33 -6.20
C THR A 367 10.82 0.68 -5.08
N ILE A 368 10.48 1.93 -5.45
CA ILE A 368 10.12 3.00 -4.52
C ILE A 368 8.60 3.14 -4.51
N GLY A 369 7.98 3.04 -3.32
CA GLY A 369 6.57 3.36 -3.12
C GLY A 369 6.37 4.85 -2.94
N ASP A 370 5.33 5.43 -3.57
CA ASP A 370 4.93 6.84 -3.46
C ASP A 370 3.41 6.97 -3.32
N GLY A 371 2.95 7.73 -2.34
CA GLY A 371 1.52 7.99 -2.14
C GLY A 371 1.16 8.58 -0.79
N CYS A 372 0.03 9.30 -0.78
CA CYS A 372 -0.50 10.03 0.37
C CYS A 372 -1.70 9.29 0.96
N SER A 373 -1.94 9.41 2.28
CA SER A 373 -3.15 8.94 2.97
C SER A 373 -3.33 7.42 2.79
N GLY A 374 -4.42 6.96 2.16
CA GLY A 374 -4.58 5.56 1.78
C GLY A 374 -3.39 4.97 1.02
N GLY A 375 -2.68 5.79 0.22
CA GLY A 375 -1.44 5.37 -0.44
C GLY A 375 -0.28 5.16 0.53
N SER A 376 -0.20 5.88 1.64
CA SER A 376 0.77 5.61 2.70
C SER A 376 0.44 4.32 3.47
N ILE A 377 -0.85 4.04 3.66
CA ILE A 377 -1.32 2.77 4.25
C ILE A 377 -0.79 1.59 3.44
N LYS A 378 -1.04 1.59 2.12
CA LYS A 378 -0.58 0.52 1.23
C LYS A 378 0.93 0.32 1.28
N GLN A 379 1.70 1.41 1.30
CA GLN A 379 3.16 1.33 1.41
C GLN A 379 3.60 0.63 2.70
N ALA A 380 3.08 1.06 3.85
CA ALA A 380 3.45 0.51 5.15
C ALA A 380 3.00 -0.96 5.30
N SER A 381 1.76 -1.27 4.93
CA SER A 381 1.19 -2.62 5.04
C SER A 381 1.92 -3.60 4.10
N ILE A 382 2.18 -3.22 2.83
CA ILE A 382 2.87 -4.08 1.87
C ILE A 382 4.34 -4.28 2.26
N ALA A 383 5.05 -3.23 2.65
CA ALA A 383 6.44 -3.34 3.11
C ALA A 383 6.56 -4.23 4.37
N SER A 384 5.57 -4.18 5.25
CA SER A 384 5.52 -4.98 6.47
C SER A 384 5.14 -6.44 6.21
N ALA A 385 4.07 -6.69 5.44
CA ALA A 385 3.51 -8.04 5.28
C ALA A 385 4.12 -8.82 4.10
N TYR A 386 4.62 -8.13 3.05
CA TYR A 386 5.15 -8.72 1.83
C TYR A 386 6.53 -8.10 1.48
N PRO A 387 7.54 -8.32 2.36
CA PRO A 387 8.88 -7.75 2.16
C PRO A 387 9.49 -8.16 0.82
N GLY A 388 10.14 -7.18 0.15
CA GLY A 388 10.71 -7.31 -1.19
C GLY A 388 9.78 -6.87 -2.33
N LEU A 389 8.50 -6.58 -2.07
CA LEU A 389 7.66 -5.89 -3.06
C LEU A 389 8.02 -4.39 -3.13
N LEU A 390 8.35 -3.79 -2.01
CA LEU A 390 8.87 -2.42 -1.89
C LEU A 390 10.26 -2.46 -1.23
N ASP A 391 11.20 -1.73 -1.79
CA ASP A 391 12.57 -1.62 -1.29
C ASP A 391 12.79 -0.31 -0.51
N GLY A 392 11.97 0.73 -0.80
CA GLY A 392 11.90 1.97 -0.07
C GLY A 392 10.52 2.59 -0.15
N ILE A 393 10.10 3.34 0.86
CA ILE A 393 8.78 3.98 0.89
C ILE A 393 8.86 5.47 1.18
N GLN A 394 8.04 6.24 0.46
CA GLN A 394 7.88 7.69 0.62
C GLN A 394 6.43 8.04 0.97
N PRO A 395 5.98 7.69 2.19
CA PRO A 395 4.64 8.02 2.60
C PRO A 395 4.45 9.53 2.74
N GLN A 396 3.29 9.99 2.27
CA GLN A 396 2.86 11.37 2.43
C GLN A 396 1.55 11.36 3.22
N CYS A 397 1.31 12.38 4.06
CA CYS A 397 0.11 12.43 4.92
C CYS A 397 -0.15 11.08 5.63
N THR A 398 0.84 10.58 6.29
CA THR A 398 1.02 9.21 6.74
C THR A 398 -0.08 8.69 7.66
N TYR A 399 -0.50 7.47 7.39
CA TYR A 399 -1.13 6.54 8.32
C TYR A 399 -0.28 5.28 8.39
N ALA A 400 -0.10 4.74 9.58
CA ALA A 400 0.74 3.57 9.79
C ALA A 400 0.14 2.29 9.18
N ASP A 401 -1.19 2.22 9.09
CA ASP A 401 -1.96 1.09 8.54
C ASP A 401 -3.43 1.48 8.31
N ALA A 402 -4.25 0.53 7.80
CA ALA A 402 -5.66 0.76 7.47
C ALA A 402 -6.57 0.80 8.71
N PHE A 403 -6.23 0.08 9.77
CA PHE A 403 -7.17 -0.19 10.85
C PHE A 403 -7.04 0.76 12.03
N THR A 404 -5.87 1.34 12.25
CA THR A 404 -5.69 2.38 13.29
C THR A 404 -6.62 3.58 13.06
N PRO A 405 -6.74 4.12 11.82
CA PRO A 405 -7.71 5.16 11.52
C PRO A 405 -9.17 4.75 11.74
N ILE A 406 -9.51 3.46 11.55
CA ILE A 406 -10.88 2.95 11.77
C ILE A 406 -11.27 3.06 13.24
N ILE A 407 -10.36 2.79 14.17
CA ILE A 407 -10.62 2.94 15.61
C ILE A 407 -10.89 4.41 15.95
N GLU A 408 -10.05 5.32 15.45
CA GLU A 408 -10.26 6.76 15.70
C GLU A 408 -11.55 7.27 15.07
N LEU A 409 -11.89 6.78 13.89
CA LEU A 409 -13.15 7.07 13.21
C LEU A 409 -14.35 6.62 14.04
N ALA A 410 -14.27 5.41 14.63
CA ALA A 410 -15.32 4.90 15.52
C ALA A 410 -15.43 5.74 16.80
N ASP A 411 -14.30 6.05 17.46
CA ASP A 411 -14.25 6.91 18.64
C ASP A 411 -14.84 8.31 18.36
N CYS A 412 -14.48 8.92 17.21
CA CYS A 412 -15.07 10.19 16.77
C CYS A 412 -16.58 10.07 16.51
N GLY A 413 -17.04 8.95 15.94
CA GLY A 413 -18.46 8.68 15.71
C GLY A 413 -19.24 8.57 17.00
N GLU A 414 -18.74 7.79 17.96
CA GLU A 414 -19.33 7.61 19.28
C GLU A 414 -19.42 8.92 20.06
N LEU A 415 -18.35 9.72 20.04
CA LEU A 415 -18.30 11.01 20.71
C LEU A 415 -19.13 12.08 19.99
N GLN A 416 -18.79 12.37 18.72
CA GLN A 416 -19.32 13.55 18.02
C GLN A 416 -20.70 13.30 17.42
N ALA A 417 -20.93 12.13 16.76
CA ALA A 417 -22.20 11.86 16.12
C ALA A 417 -23.28 11.35 17.08
N ASN A 418 -22.87 10.77 18.22
CA ASN A 418 -23.81 10.22 19.19
C ASN A 418 -23.81 11.03 20.49
N TYR A 419 -22.76 11.01 21.32
CA TYR A 419 -22.76 11.61 22.63
C TYR A 419 -23.00 13.14 22.60
N TYR A 420 -22.19 13.89 21.84
CA TYR A 420 -22.34 15.34 21.77
C TYR A 420 -23.60 15.78 21.01
N ALA A 421 -24.14 14.96 20.13
CA ALA A 421 -25.31 15.30 19.34
C ALA A 421 -26.62 14.94 20.06
N ASN A 422 -26.69 13.84 20.81
CA ASN A 422 -27.93 13.23 21.26
C ASN A 422 -28.08 13.17 22.80
N ASP A 423 -26.96 13.15 23.57
CA ASP A 423 -27.00 13.09 25.02
C ASP A 423 -27.05 14.49 25.64
N PRO A 424 -27.99 14.80 26.55
CA PRO A 424 -28.07 16.12 27.18
C PRO A 424 -26.78 16.56 27.88
N SER A 425 -26.06 15.65 28.52
CA SER A 425 -24.75 15.94 29.15
C SER A 425 -23.67 16.24 28.12
N GLY A 426 -23.68 15.51 27.02
CA GLY A 426 -22.79 15.76 25.90
C GLY A 426 -23.06 17.08 25.20
N GLN A 427 -24.32 17.44 25.06
CA GLN A 427 -24.74 18.74 24.50
C GLN A 427 -24.31 19.91 25.37
N ALA A 428 -24.28 19.74 26.70
CA ALA A 428 -23.89 20.77 27.67
C ALA A 428 -22.36 21.06 27.66
N LEU A 429 -21.52 20.17 27.14
CA LEU A 429 -20.06 20.38 27.06
C LEU A 429 -19.72 21.54 26.13
N THR A 430 -18.81 22.40 26.59
CA THR A 430 -18.27 23.50 25.79
C THR A 430 -17.40 22.97 24.63
N ALA A 431 -17.16 23.80 23.60
CA ALA A 431 -16.28 23.47 22.51
C ALA A 431 -14.85 23.14 22.99
N ALA A 432 -14.35 23.84 24.02
CA ALA A 432 -13.04 23.59 24.62
C ALA A 432 -12.97 22.20 25.30
N GLN A 433 -14.01 21.83 26.04
CA GLN A 433 -14.09 20.51 26.67
C GLN A 433 -14.14 19.38 25.65
N ARG A 434 -14.98 19.53 24.61
CA ARG A 434 -15.03 18.55 23.50
C ARG A 434 -13.70 18.44 22.77
N ALA A 435 -12.99 19.55 22.52
CA ALA A 435 -11.66 19.55 21.94
C ALA A 435 -10.64 18.82 22.83
N ALA A 436 -10.69 19.04 24.15
CA ALA A 436 -9.83 18.35 25.11
C ALA A 436 -10.10 16.84 25.16
N ILE A 437 -11.35 16.38 25.06
CA ILE A 437 -11.72 14.97 24.99
C ILE A 437 -11.20 14.35 23.67
N ASN A 438 -11.34 15.06 22.55
CA ASN A 438 -10.94 14.59 21.23
C ASN A 438 -9.42 14.64 21.01
N GLY A 439 -8.66 15.32 21.87
CA GLY A 439 -7.20 15.45 21.74
C GLY A 439 -6.74 16.46 20.69
N HIS A 440 -7.62 17.35 20.24
CA HIS A 440 -7.35 18.34 19.20
C HIS A 440 -7.63 19.76 19.67
N THR A 441 -7.06 20.74 18.97
CA THR A 441 -7.29 22.17 19.26
C THR A 441 -8.70 22.65 18.89
N SER A 442 -9.45 21.83 18.14
CA SER A 442 -10.82 22.10 17.73
C SER A 442 -11.63 20.81 17.56
N THR A 443 -12.95 20.94 17.47
CA THR A 443 -13.85 19.82 17.17
C THR A 443 -13.89 19.46 15.67
N GLY A 444 -13.24 20.24 14.81
CA GLY A 444 -13.26 20.09 13.35
C GLY A 444 -12.67 18.78 12.87
N PHE A 445 -11.71 18.24 13.59
CA PHE A 445 -11.07 16.97 13.26
C PHE A 445 -12.05 15.77 13.25
N CYS A 446 -12.75 15.52 14.36
CA CYS A 446 -13.76 14.46 14.41
C CYS A 446 -14.94 14.73 13.45
N ALA A 447 -15.33 16.00 13.25
CA ALA A 447 -16.33 16.35 12.25
C ALA A 447 -15.89 15.99 10.83
N ALA A 448 -14.61 16.20 10.48
CA ALA A 448 -14.03 15.80 9.20
C ALA A 448 -14.00 14.27 9.03
N TRP A 449 -13.63 13.52 10.05
CA TRP A 449 -13.72 12.05 10.06
C TRP A 449 -15.14 11.56 9.77
N ILE A 450 -16.12 12.08 10.51
CA ILE A 450 -17.51 11.67 10.39
C ILE A 450 -18.05 11.96 9.00
N SER A 451 -17.85 13.18 8.48
CA SER A 451 -18.38 13.57 7.19
C SER A 451 -17.74 12.79 6.03
N SER A 452 -16.45 12.46 6.14
CA SER A 452 -15.70 11.85 5.06
C SER A 452 -15.74 10.31 5.07
N PHE A 453 -15.66 9.66 6.24
CA PHE A 453 -15.39 8.24 6.32
C PHE A 453 -16.32 7.42 7.22
N LEU A 454 -17.06 8.01 8.19
CA LEU A 454 -17.99 7.23 9.01
C LEU A 454 -19.01 6.45 8.16
N PRO A 455 -19.54 6.99 7.05
CA PRO A 455 -20.40 6.24 6.16
C PRO A 455 -19.74 5.02 5.49
N ALA A 456 -18.39 4.98 5.39
CA ALA A 456 -17.68 3.83 4.84
C ALA A 456 -17.73 2.58 5.74
N LEU A 457 -18.04 2.75 7.02
CA LEU A 457 -18.24 1.64 7.96
C LEU A 457 -19.66 1.05 7.90
N ASN A 458 -20.62 1.74 7.24
CA ASN A 458 -22.02 1.30 7.16
C ASN A 458 -22.21 0.21 6.10
N PRO A 459 -22.56 -1.03 6.45
CA PRO A 459 -22.74 -2.13 5.50
C PRO A 459 -23.94 -1.96 4.57
N SER A 460 -24.90 -1.11 4.92
CA SER A 460 -26.09 -0.80 4.11
C SER A 460 -25.86 0.28 3.07
N ARG A 461 -24.67 0.91 3.04
CA ARG A 461 -24.38 1.99 2.10
C ARG A 461 -23.88 1.45 0.76
N ALA A 462 -24.74 1.40 -0.24
CA ALA A 462 -24.48 0.88 -1.56
C ALA A 462 -23.24 1.50 -2.25
N GLN A 463 -23.02 2.82 -2.07
CA GLN A 463 -21.89 3.54 -2.66
C GLN A 463 -20.52 3.03 -2.19
N ASN A 464 -20.44 2.41 -1.01
CA ASN A 464 -19.20 1.81 -0.53
C ASN A 464 -18.73 0.67 -1.45
N CYS A 465 -19.66 -0.11 -2.00
CA CYS A 465 -19.41 -1.14 -3.02
C CYS A 465 -19.32 -0.59 -4.45
N GLY A 466 -19.49 0.71 -4.65
CA GLY A 466 -19.53 1.34 -5.96
C GLY A 466 -20.89 1.31 -6.67
N PHE A 467 -21.94 0.83 -6.00
CA PHE A 467 -23.31 0.86 -6.54
C PHE A 467 -24.00 2.21 -6.37
N PRO A 468 -25.06 2.51 -7.16
CA PRO A 468 -25.90 3.67 -6.90
C PRO A 468 -26.54 3.63 -5.50
N ALA A 469 -26.94 4.78 -4.97
CA ALA A 469 -27.72 4.83 -3.74
C ALA A 469 -28.98 3.97 -3.85
N ASN A 470 -29.35 3.31 -2.77
CA ASN A 470 -30.53 2.44 -2.68
C ASN A 470 -30.50 1.25 -3.67
N PHE A 471 -29.31 0.76 -4.03
CA PHE A 471 -29.19 -0.41 -4.91
C PHE A 471 -29.83 -1.64 -4.23
N PRO A 472 -30.82 -2.30 -4.86
CA PRO A 472 -31.70 -3.24 -4.16
C PRO A 472 -31.04 -4.55 -3.71
N LEU A 473 -29.84 -4.87 -4.21
CA LEU A 473 -29.09 -6.05 -3.75
C LEU A 473 -28.30 -5.81 -2.47
N VAL A 474 -28.17 -4.55 -2.01
CA VAL A 474 -27.41 -4.24 -0.81
C VAL A 474 -28.18 -4.62 0.43
N TYR A 475 -27.44 -4.98 1.45
CA TYR A 475 -27.95 -5.33 2.76
C TYR A 475 -28.88 -4.26 3.33
N ASP A 476 -30.02 -4.69 3.80
CA ASP A 476 -30.93 -3.94 4.68
C ASP A 476 -31.39 -4.89 5.78
N ARG A 477 -31.28 -4.44 7.04
CA ARG A 477 -31.57 -5.28 8.21
C ARG A 477 -32.98 -5.91 8.17
N THR A 478 -33.94 -5.22 7.58
CA THR A 478 -35.37 -5.64 7.52
C THR A 478 -35.76 -6.14 6.15
N ALA A 479 -35.47 -5.34 5.10
CA ALA A 479 -35.97 -5.62 3.76
C ALA A 479 -35.09 -6.65 3.01
N ASN A 480 -33.78 -6.69 3.25
CA ASN A 480 -32.85 -7.60 2.58
C ASN A 480 -31.72 -8.07 3.51
N PRO A 481 -32.01 -8.83 4.57
CA PRO A 481 -31.01 -9.24 5.57
C PRO A 481 -29.91 -10.15 5.01
N LYS A 482 -30.10 -10.75 3.84
CA LYS A 482 -29.11 -11.56 3.11
C LYS A 482 -28.45 -10.80 1.94
N GLY A 483 -28.69 -9.50 1.84
CA GLY A 483 -28.12 -8.65 0.80
C GLY A 483 -26.60 -8.48 0.92
N LEU A 484 -26.03 -7.82 -0.09
CA LEU A 484 -24.60 -7.54 -0.17
C LEU A 484 -24.21 -6.50 0.90
N ARG A 485 -23.37 -6.87 1.84
CA ARG A 485 -22.84 -5.95 2.84
C ARG A 485 -21.64 -5.18 2.26
N CYS A 486 -21.63 -3.88 2.46
CA CYS A 486 -20.70 -2.94 1.80
C CYS A 486 -19.81 -2.20 2.81
N ALA A 487 -19.11 -2.90 3.69
CA ALA A 487 -18.16 -2.31 4.62
C ALA A 487 -16.77 -3.01 4.56
N GLY A 488 -15.78 -2.44 5.24
CA GLY A 488 -14.40 -2.92 5.15
C GLY A 488 -14.20 -4.35 5.65
N ALA A 489 -14.90 -4.77 6.70
CA ALA A 489 -14.81 -6.13 7.22
C ALA A 489 -15.27 -7.17 6.19
N GLU A 490 -16.33 -6.88 5.46
CA GLU A 490 -16.85 -7.76 4.40
C GLU A 490 -15.94 -7.74 3.16
N HIS A 491 -15.26 -6.64 2.91
CA HIS A 491 -14.31 -6.53 1.79
C HIS A 491 -13.05 -7.40 1.98
N ALA A 492 -12.68 -7.70 3.21
CA ALA A 492 -11.55 -8.55 3.56
C ALA A 492 -11.96 -9.91 4.17
N MET A 493 -13.21 -10.33 3.96
CA MET A 493 -13.76 -11.56 4.57
C MET A 493 -12.97 -12.82 4.19
N SER A 494 -12.42 -12.89 2.97
CA SER A 494 -11.59 -14.02 2.52
C SER A 494 -10.33 -14.19 3.36
N GLN A 495 -9.81 -13.10 3.95
CA GLN A 495 -8.63 -13.10 4.80
C GLN A 495 -8.98 -13.18 6.28
N LEU A 496 -9.99 -12.41 6.70
CA LEU A 496 -10.32 -12.19 8.11
C LEU A 496 -11.41 -13.13 8.61
N GLY A 497 -12.12 -13.80 7.71
CA GLY A 497 -13.25 -14.66 8.03
C GLY A 497 -14.51 -13.89 8.39
N SER A 498 -15.54 -14.64 8.78
CA SER A 498 -16.85 -14.14 9.14
C SER A 498 -17.38 -14.83 10.40
N PHE A 499 -18.48 -14.32 10.92
CA PHE A 499 -19.27 -14.95 11.97
C PHE A 499 -20.75 -14.76 11.70
N VAL A 500 -21.58 -15.66 12.21
CA VAL A 500 -23.03 -15.52 12.18
C VAL A 500 -23.47 -14.95 13.54
N GLY A 501 -24.18 -13.82 13.51
CA GLY A 501 -24.74 -13.22 14.70
C GLY A 501 -25.96 -14.01 15.23
N ASP A 502 -26.44 -13.65 16.44
CA ASP A 502 -27.64 -14.28 17.05
C ASP A 502 -28.90 -14.08 16.19
N ASP A 503 -28.88 -13.07 15.33
CA ASP A 503 -29.96 -12.79 14.36
C ASP A 503 -29.86 -13.63 13.08
N GLY A 504 -28.90 -14.57 12.99
CA GLY A 504 -28.65 -15.41 11.82
C GLY A 504 -28.01 -14.68 10.64
N ILE A 505 -27.54 -13.45 10.80
CA ILE A 505 -26.91 -12.66 9.75
C ILE A 505 -25.39 -12.90 9.78
N GLU A 506 -24.82 -13.25 8.63
CA GLU A 506 -23.36 -13.36 8.47
C GLU A 506 -22.72 -11.98 8.33
N ARG A 507 -21.64 -11.76 9.06
CA ARG A 507 -20.86 -10.51 9.09
C ARG A 507 -19.38 -10.80 8.97
N GLY A 508 -18.63 -9.94 8.28
CA GLY A 508 -17.18 -9.97 8.30
C GLY A 508 -16.62 -9.67 9.69
N ASN A 509 -15.49 -10.29 10.00
CA ASN A 509 -14.80 -10.06 11.27
C ASN A 509 -14.20 -8.65 11.34
N GLY A 510 -14.73 -7.80 12.20
CA GLY A 510 -14.25 -6.44 12.46
C GLY A 510 -13.37 -6.35 13.72
N VAL A 511 -12.73 -5.20 13.92
CA VAL A 511 -11.79 -4.93 15.04
C VAL A 511 -12.17 -3.75 15.90
N ILE A 512 -13.32 -3.10 15.66
CA ILE A 512 -13.78 -1.97 16.48
C ILE A 512 -14.03 -2.49 17.90
N ASP A 513 -13.39 -1.84 18.85
CA ASP A 513 -13.47 -2.16 20.29
C ASP A 513 -13.31 -0.88 21.11
N ASN A 514 -14.15 -0.71 22.13
CA ASN A 514 -13.96 0.35 23.12
C ASN A 514 -14.23 -0.13 24.55
N GLN A 515 -14.21 -1.45 24.78
CA GLN A 515 -14.33 -2.04 26.12
C GLN A 515 -13.18 -1.55 27.00
N GLY A 516 -13.49 -1.04 28.18
CA GLY A 516 -12.49 -0.56 29.13
C GLY A 516 -11.88 0.82 28.80
N VAL A 517 -12.20 1.42 27.67
CA VAL A 517 -11.68 2.74 27.27
C VAL A 517 -12.32 3.85 28.09
N GLN A 518 -11.49 4.63 28.81
CA GLN A 518 -11.90 5.75 29.64
C GLN A 518 -11.83 7.07 28.87
N TYR A 519 -12.85 7.35 28.06
CA TYR A 519 -12.87 8.59 27.27
C TYR A 519 -12.74 9.82 28.16
N GLY A 520 -11.91 10.78 27.73
CA GLY A 520 -11.69 12.03 28.44
C GLY A 520 -10.83 11.94 29.71
N LEU A 521 -10.11 10.82 29.95
CA LEU A 521 -9.25 10.66 31.14
C LEU A 521 -8.17 11.76 31.23
N GLY A 522 -7.51 12.10 30.13
CA GLY A 522 -6.55 13.20 30.07
C GLY A 522 -7.22 14.55 30.34
N ALA A 523 -8.40 14.79 29.77
CA ALA A 523 -9.15 16.03 30.00
C ALA A 523 -9.61 16.18 31.46
N LEU A 524 -9.96 15.07 32.14
CA LEU A 524 -10.22 15.08 33.60
C LEU A 524 -8.97 15.40 34.37
N ARG A 525 -7.84 14.71 34.08
CA ARG A 525 -6.55 14.93 34.77
C ARG A 525 -6.08 16.37 34.64
N ASP A 526 -6.24 16.96 33.45
CA ASP A 526 -5.81 18.31 33.14
C ASP A 526 -6.83 19.40 33.59
N GLY A 527 -7.92 18.98 34.26
CA GLY A 527 -8.94 19.86 34.86
C GLY A 527 -9.91 20.47 33.82
N ALA A 528 -9.95 20.02 32.58
CA ALA A 528 -10.91 20.45 31.58
C ALA A 528 -12.30 19.84 31.80
N LEU A 529 -12.38 18.68 32.47
CA LEU A 529 -13.62 18.04 32.90
C LEU A 529 -13.69 17.94 34.40
N SER A 530 -14.86 18.11 34.97
CA SER A 530 -15.20 17.73 36.34
C SER A 530 -15.35 16.20 36.45
N ALA A 531 -15.32 15.69 37.67
CA ALA A 531 -15.56 14.26 37.93
C ALA A 531 -16.96 13.82 37.45
N GLU A 532 -17.98 14.66 37.59
CA GLU A 532 -19.32 14.34 37.11
C GLU A 532 -19.44 14.32 35.60
N GLU A 533 -18.81 15.27 34.87
CA GLU A 533 -18.78 15.28 33.41
C GLU A 533 -18.03 14.04 32.87
N PHE A 534 -16.93 13.62 33.50
CA PHE A 534 -16.23 12.41 33.14
C PHE A 534 -17.07 11.13 33.33
N VAL A 535 -17.81 11.04 34.46
CA VAL A 535 -18.74 9.91 34.71
C VAL A 535 -19.81 9.86 33.63
N ARG A 536 -20.51 10.97 33.39
CA ARG A 536 -21.57 11.06 32.36
C ARG A 536 -21.09 10.77 30.95
N LEU A 537 -19.87 11.23 30.58
CA LEU A 537 -19.25 10.91 29.30
C LEU A 537 -19.12 9.40 29.14
N ASN A 538 -18.59 8.74 30.14
CA ASN A 538 -18.35 7.30 30.05
C ASN A 538 -19.63 6.46 30.15
N GLU A 539 -20.69 6.94 30.80
CA GLU A 539 -22.01 6.33 30.76
C GLU A 539 -22.70 6.49 29.40
N GLY A 540 -22.56 7.66 28.75
CA GLY A 540 -23.36 8.02 27.58
C GLY A 540 -22.72 7.73 26.25
N VAL A 541 -21.39 7.53 26.18
CA VAL A 541 -20.69 7.34 24.88
C VAL A 541 -21.11 6.06 24.15
N GLY A 542 -21.43 4.96 24.86
CA GLY A 542 -21.88 3.71 24.27
C GLY A 542 -20.86 3.03 23.36
N GLY A 543 -21.34 2.41 22.28
CA GLY A 543 -20.57 1.72 21.27
C GLY A 543 -21.42 1.43 20.03
N TYR A 544 -20.89 0.59 19.13
CA TYR A 544 -21.60 0.15 17.93
C TYR A 544 -21.90 -1.35 17.95
N ASP A 545 -23.02 -1.74 17.35
CA ASP A 545 -23.30 -3.14 17.04
C ASP A 545 -22.59 -3.58 15.74
N GLY A 546 -22.79 -4.84 15.31
CA GLY A 546 -22.17 -5.40 14.11
C GLY A 546 -22.63 -4.78 12.77
N ASP A 547 -23.61 -3.90 12.80
CA ASP A 547 -24.10 -3.13 11.65
C ASP A 547 -23.83 -1.63 11.78
N LEU A 548 -22.94 -1.25 12.76
CA LEU A 548 -22.58 0.13 13.07
C LEU A 548 -23.77 0.99 13.51
N VAL A 549 -24.77 0.38 14.13
CA VAL A 549 -25.81 1.09 14.82
C VAL A 549 -25.35 1.32 16.26
N TRP A 550 -25.46 2.57 16.72
CA TRP A 550 -25.11 2.92 18.09
C TRP A 550 -25.96 2.14 19.12
N GLN A 551 -25.33 1.72 20.18
CA GLN A 551 -25.94 1.06 21.33
C GLN A 551 -25.35 1.56 22.66
N ALA A 552 -26.11 1.48 23.76
CA ALA A 552 -25.63 1.95 25.04
C ALA A 552 -24.44 1.16 25.61
N ARG A 553 -24.32 -0.13 25.27
CA ARG A 553 -23.17 -0.96 25.67
C ARG A 553 -21.95 -0.68 24.82
N ARG A 554 -20.76 -0.86 25.37
CA ARG A 554 -19.48 -0.77 24.67
C ARG A 554 -19.37 -1.82 23.57
N THR A 555 -18.66 -1.46 22.48
CA THR A 555 -18.28 -2.41 21.43
C THR A 555 -17.20 -3.37 21.96
N ASN A 556 -17.37 -4.65 21.68
CA ASN A 556 -16.47 -5.71 22.11
C ASN A 556 -16.04 -6.55 20.91
N ALA A 557 -14.83 -6.29 20.39
CA ALA A 557 -14.28 -7.02 19.25
C ALA A 557 -13.92 -8.48 19.63
N ARG A 558 -14.08 -9.39 18.67
CA ARG A 558 -13.74 -10.81 18.83
C ARG A 558 -12.22 -10.98 18.82
N ARG A 559 -11.71 -11.74 19.79
CA ARG A 559 -10.27 -11.97 19.95
C ARG A 559 -9.63 -12.62 18.73
N GLU A 560 -10.32 -13.57 18.13
CA GLU A 560 -9.86 -14.29 16.94
C GLU A 560 -9.66 -13.33 15.76
N SER A 561 -10.61 -12.44 15.54
CA SER A 561 -10.52 -11.40 14.49
C SER A 561 -9.27 -10.53 14.66
N ILE A 562 -9.04 -10.07 15.89
CA ILE A 562 -7.91 -9.20 16.22
C ILE A 562 -6.58 -9.92 15.95
N GLY A 563 -6.44 -11.17 16.36
CA GLY A 563 -5.23 -11.95 16.13
C GLY A 563 -4.90 -12.09 14.64
N ILE A 564 -5.91 -12.36 13.80
CA ILE A 564 -5.75 -12.46 12.34
C ILE A 564 -5.29 -11.13 11.76
N HIS A 565 -5.87 -10.00 12.18
CA HIS A 565 -5.48 -8.67 11.70
C HIS A 565 -4.01 -8.37 11.97
N TYR A 566 -3.51 -8.67 13.16
CA TYR A 566 -2.09 -8.49 13.49
C TYR A 566 -1.21 -9.41 12.64
N GLN A 567 -1.51 -10.70 12.63
CA GLN A 567 -0.72 -11.70 11.92
C GLN A 567 -0.64 -11.42 10.42
N ALA A 568 -1.73 -10.97 9.82
CA ALA A 568 -1.84 -10.68 8.38
C ALA A 568 -1.24 -9.34 7.96
N GLY A 569 -0.75 -8.52 8.90
CA GLY A 569 -0.13 -7.24 8.59
C GLY A 569 -1.09 -6.11 8.29
N PHE A 570 -2.38 -6.24 8.66
CA PHE A 570 -3.31 -5.11 8.64
C PHE A 570 -2.97 -4.06 9.71
N VAL A 571 -2.09 -4.41 10.64
CA VAL A 571 -1.32 -3.49 11.50
C VAL A 571 0.15 -3.64 11.11
N SER A 572 0.79 -2.57 10.68
CA SER A 572 2.19 -2.61 10.29
C SER A 572 3.10 -2.92 11.49
N ASP A 573 4.13 -3.73 11.25
CA ASP A 573 5.08 -4.19 12.26
C ASP A 573 6.43 -3.48 12.12
N GLY A 574 6.92 -2.87 13.19
CA GLY A 574 8.20 -2.15 13.20
C GLY A 574 9.38 -3.04 12.80
N ARG A 575 9.37 -4.34 13.13
CA ARG A 575 10.45 -5.28 12.74
C ARG A 575 10.57 -5.43 11.23
N GLN A 576 9.46 -5.46 10.52
CA GLN A 576 9.47 -5.58 9.06
C GLN A 576 9.76 -4.23 8.41
N LEU A 577 9.19 -3.14 8.93
CA LEU A 577 9.43 -1.80 8.44
C LEU A 577 10.90 -1.36 8.61
N ALA A 578 11.64 -1.90 9.59
CA ALA A 578 13.07 -1.64 9.76
C ALA A 578 13.94 -2.11 8.57
N LYS A 579 13.38 -2.96 7.68
CA LYS A 579 14.07 -3.51 6.50
C LYS A 579 14.06 -2.58 5.30
N VAL A 580 13.35 -1.46 5.36
CA VAL A 580 13.24 -0.51 4.25
C VAL A 580 13.53 0.92 4.71
N PRO A 581 14.20 1.75 3.89
CA PRO A 581 14.27 3.19 4.10
C PRO A 581 12.88 3.82 4.05
N ILE A 582 12.60 4.77 4.93
CA ILE A 582 11.33 5.51 5.01
C ILE A 582 11.64 7.00 5.01
N ILE A 583 11.11 7.75 4.03
CA ILE A 583 11.12 9.21 4.04
C ILE A 583 9.68 9.71 4.13
N ASP A 584 9.26 10.09 5.33
CA ASP A 584 7.90 10.55 5.63
C ASP A 584 7.77 12.05 5.38
N LEU A 585 6.99 12.43 4.39
CA LEU A 585 6.72 13.83 4.02
C LEU A 585 5.47 14.32 4.75
N ARG A 586 5.69 15.05 5.85
CA ARG A 586 4.64 15.37 6.80
C ARG A 586 4.22 16.83 6.79
N GLY A 587 3.08 17.12 6.14
CA GLY A 587 2.47 18.46 6.10
C GLY A 587 1.81 18.85 7.42
N ASN A 588 1.72 20.17 7.68
CA ASN A 588 0.96 20.73 8.80
C ASN A 588 -0.50 20.91 8.41
N GLN A 589 -1.38 20.02 8.86
CA GLN A 589 -2.82 20.08 8.61
C GLN A 589 -3.65 20.31 9.89
N ALA A 590 -2.96 20.39 11.01
CA ALA A 590 -3.57 20.56 12.32
C ALA A 590 -4.46 21.81 12.44
N ALA A 591 -4.04 22.91 11.80
CA ALA A 591 -4.77 24.19 11.86
C ALA A 591 -6.11 24.17 11.10
N THR A 592 -6.29 23.25 10.17
CA THR A 592 -7.48 23.16 9.30
C THR A 592 -8.53 22.18 9.84
N GLY A 593 -8.22 21.43 10.91
CA GLY A 593 -9.06 20.33 11.39
C GLY A 593 -9.04 19.11 10.47
N ASP A 594 -8.01 18.99 9.62
CA ASP A 594 -7.84 17.86 8.70
C ASP A 594 -7.52 16.57 9.47
N ILE A 595 -8.02 15.44 8.93
CA ILE A 595 -7.84 14.10 9.51
C ILE A 595 -6.41 13.58 9.46
N HIS A 596 -5.52 14.22 8.69
CA HIS A 596 -4.12 13.82 8.54
C HIS A 596 -3.25 14.40 9.66
N ALA A 597 -3.54 14.03 10.90
CA ALA A 597 -2.82 14.50 12.07
C ALA A 597 -1.32 14.13 12.02
N ASN A 598 -0.45 15.07 12.39
CA ASN A 598 1.00 14.93 12.20
C ASN A 598 1.65 13.91 13.14
N TRP A 599 1.02 13.55 14.24
CA TRP A 599 1.53 12.52 15.18
C TRP A 599 1.61 11.13 14.55
N ARG A 600 0.93 10.86 13.43
CA ARG A 600 0.90 9.55 12.78
C ARG A 600 2.24 9.13 12.16
N ALA A 601 3.09 10.07 11.75
CA ALA A 601 4.49 9.78 11.41
C ALA A 601 5.28 9.24 12.61
N TYR A 602 4.98 9.77 13.79
CA TYR A 602 5.56 9.29 15.05
C TYR A 602 4.98 7.95 15.53
N SER A 603 3.76 7.58 15.11
CA SER A 603 3.23 6.23 15.38
C SER A 603 4.11 5.17 14.73
N VAL A 604 4.54 5.40 13.48
CA VAL A 604 5.49 4.51 12.79
C VAL A 604 6.83 4.47 13.54
N ARG A 605 7.32 5.64 13.98
CA ARG A 605 8.57 5.74 14.75
C ARG A 605 8.52 4.96 16.06
N ASP A 606 7.44 5.12 16.83
CA ASP A 606 7.25 4.43 18.10
C ASP A 606 7.16 2.90 17.91
N ARG A 607 6.59 2.43 16.78
CA ARG A 607 6.60 1.01 16.41
C ARG A 607 8.01 0.51 16.07
N LEU A 608 8.80 1.28 15.32
CA LEU A 608 10.19 0.95 15.01
C LEU A 608 11.03 0.88 16.28
N ASP A 609 10.92 1.87 17.17
CA ASP A 609 11.66 1.91 18.43
C ASP A 609 11.34 0.71 19.32
N ARG A 610 10.05 0.37 19.44
CA ARG A 610 9.61 -0.75 20.26
C ARG A 610 9.99 -2.10 19.65
N ASP A 611 9.79 -2.29 18.35
CA ASP A 611 9.83 -3.61 17.73
C ASP A 611 11.21 -3.95 17.14
N ALA A 612 11.97 -2.93 16.73
CA ALA A 612 13.30 -3.06 16.10
C ALA A 612 14.44 -2.41 16.89
N GLY A 613 14.13 -1.73 18.01
CA GLY A 613 15.12 -1.12 18.89
C GLY A 613 15.67 0.22 18.38
N GLY A 614 15.05 0.82 17.36
CA GLY A 614 15.40 2.13 16.84
C GLY A 614 14.76 2.46 15.49
N HIS A 615 14.70 3.76 15.20
CA HIS A 615 14.05 4.30 13.99
C HIS A 615 15.06 4.90 12.99
N GLY A 616 16.32 4.47 13.00
CA GLY A 616 17.38 5.03 12.14
C GLY A 616 17.10 4.90 10.63
N ASN A 617 16.17 4.06 10.23
CA ASN A 617 15.70 3.88 8.85
C ASN A 617 14.55 4.83 8.47
N GLN A 618 13.97 5.60 9.42
CA GLN A 618 12.88 6.55 9.15
C GLN A 618 13.39 7.99 9.28
N LEU A 619 13.09 8.79 8.25
CA LEU A 619 13.22 10.24 8.26
C LEU A 619 11.85 10.88 8.27
N ILE A 620 11.65 11.92 9.09
CA ILE A 620 10.43 12.73 9.09
C ILE A 620 10.82 14.12 8.60
N TRP A 621 10.28 14.53 7.47
CA TRP A 621 10.45 15.84 6.88
C TRP A 621 9.14 16.62 7.00
N LYS A 622 9.08 17.49 8.02
CA LYS A 622 7.91 18.33 8.27
C LYS A 622 7.94 19.57 7.39
N PHE A 623 6.79 19.93 6.86
CA PHE A 623 6.62 21.15 6.09
C PHE A 623 5.30 21.87 6.43
N ASN A 624 5.29 23.19 6.29
CA ASN A 624 4.10 23.99 6.54
C ASN A 624 3.24 24.08 5.27
N SER A 625 2.03 23.55 5.34
CA SER A 625 1.04 23.62 4.27
C SER A 625 -0.03 24.65 4.64
N SER A 626 0.09 25.87 4.14
CA SER A 626 -0.86 26.95 4.43
C SER A 626 -2.20 26.82 3.69
N SER A 627 -2.29 25.91 2.70
CA SER A 627 -3.44 25.78 1.81
C SER A 627 -4.36 24.59 2.11
N GLY A 628 -4.16 23.87 3.22
CA GLY A 628 -4.88 22.61 3.49
C GLY A 628 -4.50 21.46 2.56
N SER A 629 -3.50 21.64 1.67
CA SER A 629 -2.94 20.58 0.85
C SER A 629 -1.94 19.78 1.66
N SER A 630 -2.07 18.48 1.63
CA SER A 630 -1.12 17.55 2.24
C SER A 630 0.10 17.26 1.36
N ALA A 631 0.11 17.78 0.13
CA ALA A 631 1.19 17.53 -0.80
C ALA A 631 2.40 18.43 -0.52
N PRO A 632 3.63 17.88 -0.52
CA PRO A 632 4.85 18.66 -0.46
C PRO A 632 5.01 19.51 -1.73
N GLY A 633 5.74 20.61 -1.61
CA GLY A 633 6.16 21.38 -2.78
C GLY A 633 7.18 20.61 -3.63
N ALA A 634 7.37 21.08 -4.88
CA ALA A 634 8.14 20.34 -5.88
C ALA A 634 9.62 20.12 -5.49
N ALA A 635 10.27 21.08 -4.84
CA ALA A 635 11.67 20.94 -4.44
C ALA A 635 11.82 19.93 -3.30
N LEU A 636 10.89 19.92 -2.33
CA LEU A 636 10.90 18.95 -1.24
C LEU A 636 10.61 17.52 -1.76
N ALA A 637 9.64 17.34 -2.63
CA ALA A 637 9.33 16.05 -3.25
C ALA A 637 10.53 15.52 -4.05
N ARG A 638 11.18 16.38 -4.83
CA ARG A 638 12.39 16.04 -5.59
C ARG A 638 13.56 15.65 -4.66
N LYS A 639 13.80 16.41 -3.58
CA LYS A 639 14.83 16.08 -2.59
C LYS A 639 14.58 14.71 -1.98
N ALA A 640 13.34 14.40 -1.62
CA ALA A 640 12.96 13.10 -1.06
C ALA A 640 13.25 11.97 -2.04
N PHE A 641 12.82 12.11 -3.29
CA PHE A 641 13.02 11.09 -4.32
C PHE A 641 14.50 10.82 -4.60
N VAL A 642 15.30 11.88 -4.78
CA VAL A 642 16.75 11.74 -5.03
C VAL A 642 17.48 11.16 -3.82
N THR A 643 17.07 11.52 -2.60
CA THR A 643 17.65 10.96 -1.38
C THR A 643 17.32 9.47 -1.25
N MET A 644 16.08 9.08 -1.52
CA MET A 644 15.65 7.67 -1.50
C MET A 644 16.40 6.85 -2.56
N ASP A 645 16.51 7.37 -3.79
CA ASP A 645 17.23 6.72 -4.87
C ASP A 645 18.71 6.49 -4.52
N ALA A 646 19.39 7.51 -3.97
CA ALA A 646 20.78 7.41 -3.51
C ALA A 646 20.93 6.39 -2.36
N TRP A 647 19.98 6.34 -1.44
CA TRP A 647 19.99 5.39 -0.32
C TRP A 647 19.87 3.95 -0.81
N LEU A 648 18.90 3.68 -1.69
CA LEU A 648 18.68 2.35 -2.26
C LEU A 648 19.84 1.91 -3.16
N ALA A 649 20.42 2.82 -3.94
CA ALA A 649 21.61 2.52 -4.74
C ALA A 649 22.82 2.13 -3.88
N ALA A 650 23.00 2.78 -2.71
CA ALA A 650 24.06 2.43 -1.77
C ALA A 650 23.81 1.07 -1.10
N ILE A 651 22.56 0.76 -0.74
CA ILE A 651 22.16 -0.57 -0.23
C ILE A 651 22.42 -1.66 -1.27
N GLU A 652 22.04 -1.42 -2.53
CA GLU A 652 22.28 -2.36 -3.64
C GLU A 652 23.78 -2.63 -3.88
N ALA A 653 24.60 -1.59 -3.73
CA ALA A 653 26.06 -1.70 -3.88
C ALA A 653 26.76 -2.38 -2.70
N ASP A 654 26.10 -2.49 -1.55
CA ASP A 654 26.65 -3.12 -0.35
C ASP A 654 26.63 -4.66 -0.47
N THR A 655 27.80 -5.20 -0.79
CA THR A 655 28.03 -6.66 -0.95
C THR A 655 28.37 -7.36 0.37
N SER A 656 28.32 -6.68 1.51
CA SER A 656 28.58 -7.28 2.82
C SER A 656 27.56 -8.40 3.13
N ALA A 657 27.90 -9.31 4.02
CA ALA A 657 26.98 -10.34 4.51
C ALA A 657 26.04 -9.84 5.63
N ASN A 658 26.00 -8.53 5.88
CA ASN A 658 25.13 -7.95 6.90
C ASN A 658 23.66 -8.18 6.55
N PRO A 659 22.78 -8.36 7.55
CA PRO A 659 21.34 -8.42 7.33
C PRO A 659 20.82 -7.07 6.77
N ILE A 660 19.69 -7.12 6.08
CA ILE A 660 19.17 -5.95 5.34
C ILE A 660 18.93 -4.75 6.26
N GLU A 661 18.50 -4.96 7.49
CA GLU A 661 18.28 -3.89 8.49
C GLU A 661 19.59 -3.13 8.78
N ALA A 662 20.70 -3.84 8.90
CA ALA A 662 22.00 -3.22 9.12
C ALA A 662 22.48 -2.49 7.87
N LYS A 663 22.25 -3.04 6.66
CA LYS A 663 22.57 -2.33 5.41
C LYS A 663 21.76 -1.05 5.24
N VAL A 664 20.48 -1.08 5.58
CA VAL A 664 19.62 0.11 5.55
C VAL A 664 20.19 1.22 6.43
N LEU A 665 20.64 0.88 7.64
CA LEU A 665 21.21 1.87 8.56
C LEU A 665 22.59 2.38 8.12
N SER A 666 23.49 1.46 7.72
CA SER A 666 24.88 1.81 7.38
C SER A 666 25.01 2.59 6.08
N ASN A 667 24.09 2.40 5.13
CA ASN A 667 24.10 3.05 3.84
C ASN A 667 23.19 4.29 3.75
N ARG A 668 22.66 4.78 4.89
CA ARG A 668 21.90 6.02 4.93
C ARG A 668 22.79 7.19 4.53
N PRO A 669 22.40 8.02 3.52
CA PRO A 669 23.16 9.21 3.15
C PRO A 669 23.36 10.14 4.35
N ALA A 670 24.58 10.62 4.57
CA ALA A 670 24.91 11.43 5.76
C ALA A 670 24.07 12.72 5.87
N ALA A 671 23.66 13.30 4.75
CA ALA A 671 22.78 14.47 4.69
C ALA A 671 21.29 14.12 4.90
N ALA A 672 20.93 12.84 4.97
CA ALA A 672 19.57 12.39 5.19
C ALA A 672 19.24 12.40 6.68
N VAL A 673 18.79 13.56 7.17
CA VAL A 673 18.42 13.80 8.57
C VAL A 673 16.99 14.31 8.66
N ASP A 674 16.41 14.21 9.84
CA ASP A 674 15.11 14.81 10.17
C ASP A 674 15.17 16.32 10.10
N PHE A 675 14.10 16.96 9.61
CA PHE A 675 13.98 18.42 9.65
C PHE A 675 12.54 18.92 9.55
N CYS A 676 12.37 20.20 9.86
CA CYS A 676 11.16 20.98 9.67
C CYS A 676 11.47 22.24 8.86
N ILE A 677 10.59 22.60 7.91
CA ILE A 677 10.65 23.85 7.15
C ILE A 677 9.37 24.69 7.35
N ALA A 678 9.53 26.01 7.34
CA ALA A 678 8.42 26.93 7.57
C ALA A 678 7.50 27.11 6.34
N SER A 679 7.95 26.69 5.16
CA SER A 679 7.20 26.70 3.88
C SER A 679 6.74 25.29 3.49
N ASN A 680 6.12 25.17 2.29
CA ASN A 680 5.77 23.87 1.74
C ASN A 680 6.91 23.20 0.96
N GLY A 681 8.08 23.86 0.80
CA GLY A 681 9.21 23.34 0.03
C GLY A 681 8.98 23.42 -1.50
N ALA A 682 8.38 24.50 -1.99
CA ALA A 682 8.11 24.66 -3.41
C ALA A 682 9.38 24.88 -4.26
N ASN A 683 10.40 25.50 -3.67
CA ASN A 683 11.66 25.82 -4.32
C ASN A 683 12.87 25.51 -3.44
N ASP A 684 14.08 25.55 -3.99
CA ASP A 684 15.29 25.18 -3.28
C ASP A 684 15.66 26.17 -2.15
N ALA A 685 15.24 27.45 -2.26
CA ALA A 685 15.44 28.43 -1.18
C ALA A 685 14.62 28.06 0.07
N ASP A 686 13.46 27.44 -0.09
CA ASP A 686 12.64 26.93 1.02
C ASP A 686 13.38 25.85 1.83
N LEU A 687 14.28 25.12 1.19
CA LEU A 687 15.04 24.02 1.79
C LEU A 687 16.36 24.50 2.44
N ALA A 688 16.72 25.77 2.24
CA ALA A 688 17.95 26.35 2.82
C ALA A 688 17.82 26.62 4.33
N THR A 689 16.59 26.79 4.84
CA THR A 689 16.29 27.07 6.25
C THR A 689 15.54 25.90 6.88
N THR A 690 16.28 24.95 7.44
CA THR A 690 15.73 23.82 8.18
C THR A 690 15.95 23.98 9.67
N VAL A 691 14.98 23.53 10.48
CA VAL A 691 15.08 23.45 11.94
C VAL A 691 14.80 22.03 12.41
N GLY A 692 15.12 21.70 13.64
CA GLY A 692 14.81 20.40 14.22
C GLY A 692 13.29 20.14 14.30
N LEU A 693 12.89 18.88 14.36
CA LEU A 693 11.47 18.50 14.42
C LEU A 693 10.72 19.11 15.62
N GLU A 694 11.40 19.22 16.75
CA GLU A 694 10.84 19.72 18.02
C GLU A 694 11.25 21.18 18.32
N ASP A 695 11.92 21.84 17.37
CA ASP A 695 12.29 23.25 17.50
C ASP A 695 11.04 24.11 17.64
N ALA A 696 11.13 25.15 18.48
CA ALA A 696 10.04 26.10 18.67
C ALA A 696 9.67 26.85 17.38
N ALA A 697 10.64 27.00 16.46
CA ALA A 697 10.41 27.60 15.14
C ALA A 697 9.71 26.66 14.14
N CYS A 698 9.58 25.36 14.44
CA CYS A 698 8.80 24.45 13.61
C CYS A 698 7.30 24.75 13.79
N PRO A 699 6.56 25.15 12.74
CA PRO A 699 5.15 25.52 12.86
C PRO A 699 4.24 24.31 13.03
N VAL A 700 4.74 23.10 12.79
CA VAL A 700 3.97 21.87 12.79
C VAL A 700 3.86 21.31 14.20
N LYS A 701 2.75 21.59 14.90
CA LYS A 701 2.52 21.15 16.28
C LYS A 701 1.88 19.76 16.33
N GLN A 702 2.26 18.98 17.33
CA GLN A 702 1.64 17.68 17.59
C GLN A 702 0.23 17.83 18.15
N GLN A 703 -0.61 16.86 17.81
CA GLN A 703 -1.95 16.65 18.37
C GLN A 703 -2.05 15.20 18.84
N SER A 704 -3.18 14.82 19.44
CA SER A 704 -3.47 13.46 19.87
C SER A 704 -4.85 12.99 19.36
N SER A 705 -5.26 11.78 19.72
CA SER A 705 -6.55 11.21 19.37
C SER A 705 -7.41 11.01 20.62
N PRO A 706 -8.73 10.76 20.49
CA PRO A 706 -9.58 10.42 21.64
C PRO A 706 -9.03 9.22 22.43
N ARG A 707 -8.45 8.25 21.73
CA ARG A 707 -7.85 7.05 22.32
C ARG A 707 -6.59 7.38 23.12
N GLN A 708 -5.75 8.28 22.62
CA GLN A 708 -4.55 8.75 23.33
C GLN A 708 -4.93 9.59 24.56
N VAL A 709 -5.98 10.43 24.50
CA VAL A 709 -6.54 11.13 25.66
C VAL A 709 -7.05 10.15 26.69
N ALA A 710 -7.59 9.00 26.27
CA ALA A 710 -7.98 7.90 27.17
C ALA A 710 -6.79 7.09 27.72
N GLY A 711 -5.54 7.53 27.47
CA GLY A 711 -4.33 6.90 27.95
C GLY A 711 -3.68 5.91 26.96
N GLY A 712 -4.25 5.73 25.77
CA GLY A 712 -3.71 4.83 24.73
C GLY A 712 -2.36 5.29 24.19
N PRO A 713 -1.52 4.34 23.70
CA PRO A 713 -0.19 4.67 23.19
C PRO A 713 -0.25 5.43 21.87
N ARG A 714 0.71 6.34 21.63
CA ARG A 714 0.86 7.06 20.36
C ARG A 714 1.19 6.13 19.19
N ALA A 715 1.78 4.96 19.45
CA ALA A 715 1.99 3.91 18.45
C ALA A 715 0.68 3.43 17.79
N GLU A 716 -0.48 3.67 18.42
CA GLU A 716 -1.83 3.30 17.98
C GLU A 716 -1.97 1.88 17.41
N ASN A 717 -1.31 0.94 18.05
CA ASN A 717 -1.28 -0.45 17.60
C ASN A 717 -1.99 -1.40 18.57
N VAL A 718 -2.81 -0.87 19.49
CA VAL A 718 -3.62 -1.64 20.42
C VAL A 718 -5.08 -1.48 20.07
N TYR A 719 -5.68 -2.45 19.38
CA TYR A 719 -7.11 -2.44 19.05
C TYR A 719 -7.99 -2.69 20.25
N LYS A 720 -7.68 -3.72 21.00
CA LYS A 720 -8.37 -4.13 22.21
C LYS A 720 -7.35 -4.23 23.34
N CYS A 721 -7.53 -3.42 24.36
CA CYS A 721 -6.64 -3.45 25.52
C CYS A 721 -6.86 -4.70 26.38
N GLN A 722 -5.86 -5.14 27.10
CA GLN A 722 -6.05 -5.98 28.28
C GLN A 722 -6.65 -5.12 29.40
N LEU A 723 -7.49 -5.71 30.24
CA LEU A 723 -8.17 -4.97 31.29
C LEU A 723 -7.44 -5.12 32.64
N LYS A 724 -7.50 -4.06 33.45
CA LYS A 724 -7.11 -4.04 34.86
C LYS A 724 -8.27 -3.53 35.71
N PRO A 725 -8.31 -3.87 37.03
CA PRO A 725 -9.34 -3.36 37.92
C PRO A 725 -9.44 -1.83 37.90
N LEU A 726 -10.66 -1.31 37.99
CA LEU A 726 -10.89 0.12 38.15
C LEU A 726 -10.39 0.57 39.52
N ALA A 727 -9.35 1.41 39.56
CA ALA A 727 -8.71 1.92 40.79
C ALA A 727 -8.75 3.46 40.80
N LEU A 728 -9.86 4.04 41.24
CA LEU A 728 -10.13 5.48 41.17
C LEU A 728 -9.24 6.37 42.08
N GLY A 729 -8.37 5.77 42.89
CA GLY A 729 -7.33 6.45 43.65
C GLY A 729 -6.00 6.64 42.96
N ASP A 730 -5.85 6.08 41.75
CA ASP A 730 -4.61 6.12 41.00
C ASP A 730 -4.22 7.52 40.52
N ALA A 731 -2.92 7.75 40.35
CA ALA A 731 -2.38 8.99 39.81
C ALA A 731 -2.88 9.30 38.39
N ALA A 732 -3.38 8.29 37.66
CA ALA A 732 -3.98 8.45 36.33
C ALA A 732 -5.16 9.43 36.31
N TYR A 733 -5.87 9.61 37.44
CA TYR A 733 -7.01 10.53 37.56
C TYR A 733 -6.62 11.95 38.01
N GLY A 734 -5.32 12.29 38.12
CA GLY A 734 -4.86 13.66 38.35
C GLY A 734 -5.31 14.29 39.67
N GLY A 735 -5.68 13.49 40.69
CA GLY A 735 -6.19 13.94 41.94
C GLY A 735 -7.70 14.26 41.96
N ALA A 736 -8.43 13.92 40.89
CA ALA A 736 -9.90 14.04 40.86
C ALA A 736 -10.52 13.19 42.00
N ARG A 737 -11.52 13.79 42.70
CA ARG A 737 -12.23 13.11 43.79
C ARG A 737 -13.60 12.70 43.32
N PHE A 738 -13.90 11.43 43.46
CA PHE A 738 -15.23 10.89 43.13
C PHE A 738 -16.04 10.63 44.40
N THR A 739 -17.31 11.00 44.36
CA THR A 739 -18.29 10.61 45.39
C THR A 739 -18.54 9.11 45.33
N ASP A 740 -19.13 8.52 46.33
CA ASP A 740 -19.42 7.07 46.34
C ASP A 740 -20.46 6.70 45.26
N ASP A 741 -21.42 7.60 44.96
CA ASP A 741 -22.33 7.45 43.82
C ASP A 741 -21.58 7.41 42.48
N GLN A 742 -20.68 8.35 42.23
CA GLN A 742 -19.83 8.37 41.02
C GLN A 742 -18.97 7.15 40.90
N LYS A 743 -18.38 6.63 41.98
CA LYS A 743 -17.62 5.38 41.99
C LYS A 743 -18.50 4.18 41.62
N ALA A 744 -19.72 4.10 42.16
CA ALA A 744 -20.67 3.03 41.85
C ALA A 744 -21.09 3.06 40.38
N ARG A 745 -21.34 4.24 39.82
CA ARG A 745 -21.70 4.45 38.42
C ARG A 745 -20.53 4.07 37.48
N LEU A 746 -19.29 4.48 37.77
CA LEU A 746 -18.11 4.06 37.01
C LEU A 746 -17.87 2.55 37.08
N ALA A 747 -18.08 1.93 38.25
CA ALA A 747 -17.99 0.48 38.37
C ALA A 747 -19.05 -0.26 37.51
N ALA A 748 -20.25 0.34 37.36
CA ALA A 748 -21.28 -0.19 36.47
C ALA A 748 -20.93 -0.03 34.98
N VAL A 749 -20.23 1.04 34.59
CA VAL A 749 -19.72 1.25 33.21
C VAL A 749 -18.58 0.29 32.87
N PHE A 750 -17.72 -0.01 33.83
CA PHE A 750 -16.52 -0.82 33.66
C PHE A 750 -16.54 -2.10 34.53
N PRO A 751 -17.54 -2.99 34.36
CA PRO A 751 -17.71 -4.14 35.24
C PRO A 751 -16.53 -5.12 35.14
N ASP A 752 -15.90 -5.18 33.98
CA ASP A 752 -14.73 -6.05 33.70
C ASP A 752 -13.38 -5.33 33.93
N GLY A 753 -13.42 -4.02 34.28
CA GLY A 753 -12.25 -3.17 34.47
C GLY A 753 -12.00 -2.20 33.32
N VAL A 754 -10.85 -1.52 33.40
CA VAL A 754 -10.39 -0.48 32.45
C VAL A 754 -9.14 -0.90 31.72
N CYS A 755 -8.82 -0.22 30.61
CA CYS A 755 -7.65 -0.52 29.81
C CYS A 755 -6.34 -0.45 30.60
N ASP A 756 -5.55 -1.49 30.51
CA ASP A 756 -4.15 -1.55 30.93
C ASP A 756 -3.24 -1.30 29.70
N TRP A 757 -2.96 -0.02 29.43
CA TRP A 757 -2.19 0.40 28.28
C TRP A 757 -0.69 0.06 28.37
N ASP A 758 -0.20 -0.38 29.54
CA ASP A 758 1.18 -0.83 29.74
C ASP A 758 1.40 -2.24 29.21
N LYS A 759 0.34 -2.94 28.85
CA LYS A 759 0.38 -4.30 28.31
C LYS A 759 0.13 -4.32 26.80
N PRO A 760 0.68 -5.31 26.10
CA PRO A 760 0.31 -5.58 24.70
C PRO A 760 -1.20 -5.76 24.55
N GLY A 761 -1.75 -5.42 23.40
CA GLY A 761 -3.16 -5.63 23.09
C GLY A 761 -3.56 -7.11 23.13
N VAL A 762 -4.86 -7.35 23.34
CA VAL A 762 -5.43 -8.69 23.26
C VAL A 762 -5.22 -9.26 21.85
N GLY A 763 -4.61 -10.43 21.74
CA GLY A 763 -4.34 -11.08 20.47
C GLY A 763 -3.25 -10.39 19.64
N GLN A 764 -2.55 -9.41 20.17
CA GLN A 764 -1.46 -8.74 19.48
C GLN A 764 -0.27 -9.69 19.30
N VAL A 765 0.07 -9.97 18.04
CA VAL A 765 1.17 -10.84 17.62
C VAL A 765 1.98 -10.15 16.53
N PRO A 766 3.25 -10.55 16.30
CA PRO A 766 4.01 -10.07 15.15
C PRO A 766 3.33 -10.39 13.81
N VAL A 767 3.60 -9.57 12.81
CA VAL A 767 3.26 -9.87 11.42
C VAL A 767 3.99 -11.13 10.98
N THR A 768 3.27 -12.04 10.32
CA THR A 768 3.86 -13.18 9.62
C THR A 768 4.01 -12.82 8.15
N PRO A 769 5.23 -12.58 7.65
CA PRO A 769 5.44 -12.23 6.26
C PRO A 769 4.96 -13.32 5.31
N TRP A 770 4.47 -12.90 4.16
CA TRP A 770 4.07 -13.79 3.07
C TRP A 770 3.01 -14.83 3.50
N LEU A 771 1.96 -14.38 4.22
CA LEU A 771 0.79 -15.22 4.44
C LEU A 771 0.04 -15.45 3.14
N SER A 772 -0.32 -16.72 2.89
CA SER A 772 -1.27 -17.14 1.86
C SER A 772 -2.60 -17.46 2.48
N PHE A 773 -3.67 -16.97 1.87
CA PHE A 773 -5.07 -17.23 2.23
C PHE A 773 -5.75 -18.19 1.25
N ALA A 774 -4.99 -18.87 0.40
CA ALA A 774 -5.51 -19.87 -0.54
C ALA A 774 -6.26 -21.00 0.18
N ALA A 775 -5.88 -21.32 1.42
CA ALA A 775 -6.56 -22.32 2.26
C ALA A 775 -7.71 -21.75 3.11
N GLY A 776 -8.03 -20.44 2.96
CA GLY A 776 -9.11 -19.75 3.67
C GLY A 776 -8.64 -18.73 4.70
N PRO A 777 -9.59 -18.18 5.49
CA PRO A 777 -9.32 -17.13 6.46
C PRO A 777 -8.24 -17.50 7.49
N GLY A 778 -7.57 -16.50 8.04
CA GLY A 778 -6.47 -16.65 9.00
C GLY A 778 -5.12 -16.87 8.32
N GLY A 779 -5.11 -17.38 7.09
CA GLY A 779 -3.91 -17.57 6.30
C GLY A 779 -2.91 -18.59 6.86
N ARG A 780 -1.96 -18.97 6.02
CA ARG A 780 -0.81 -19.80 6.40
C ARG A 780 0.46 -19.22 5.79
N PRO A 781 1.62 -19.27 6.47
CA PRO A 781 2.88 -18.88 5.85
C PRO A 781 3.11 -19.65 4.55
N LEU A 782 3.60 -18.98 3.52
CA LEU A 782 4.12 -19.65 2.34
C LEU A 782 5.25 -20.59 2.78
N GLY A 783 5.26 -21.79 2.24
CA GLY A 783 6.34 -22.75 2.46
C GLY A 783 7.69 -22.26 1.91
N THR A 784 8.71 -23.09 2.03
CA THR A 784 10.00 -22.86 1.38
C THR A 784 9.78 -22.77 -0.13
N ALA A 785 10.36 -21.74 -0.78
CA ALA A 785 10.27 -21.59 -2.23
C ALA A 785 10.82 -22.84 -2.93
N PRO A 786 10.17 -23.33 -4.00
CA PRO A 786 10.72 -24.42 -4.78
C PRO A 786 12.13 -24.10 -5.30
N VAL A 787 13.04 -25.06 -5.19
CA VAL A 787 14.41 -24.94 -5.65
C VAL A 787 14.71 -26.00 -6.71
N SER A 788 15.70 -25.70 -7.55
CA SER A 788 16.21 -26.66 -8.51
C SER A 788 16.82 -27.86 -7.78
N VAL A 789 16.40 -29.06 -8.13
CA VAL A 789 16.94 -30.32 -7.59
C VAL A 789 17.60 -31.12 -8.72
N ALA A 790 18.66 -31.83 -8.39
CA ALA A 790 19.26 -32.79 -9.34
C ALA A 790 18.19 -33.83 -9.71
N ALA A 791 18.09 -34.15 -10.99
CA ALA A 791 17.23 -35.23 -11.48
C ALA A 791 18.07 -36.47 -11.74
N PRO A 792 17.52 -37.67 -11.52
CA PRO A 792 18.23 -38.93 -11.75
C PRO A 792 18.65 -39.13 -13.20
#